data_92f7ba7e27ed834ab058e39daaa44d5b
#
_entry.id   92f7ba7e27ed834ab058e39daaa44d5b
#
_cell.length_a   1.000
_cell.length_b   1.000
_cell.length_c   1.000
_cell.angle_alpha   90.00
_cell.angle_beta   90.00
_cell.angle_gamma   90.00
#
_symmetry.space_group_name_H-M   'P 1'
#
loop_
_entity.id
_entity.type
_entity.pdbx_description
1 polymer ?
#
loop_
_entity_poly.entity_id
_entity_poly.type
_entity_poly.pdbx_seq_one_letter_code
_entity_poly.pdbx_strand_id
1 'polypeptide(L)'
;MSESTRSDRSDFIRQIIDRDLAAGKHPDGIVTRFPPEPNGFLHIGHAKSIVLNFGVAQEYEPARCHLRFDDTNPATEDDLYVRAIQEDVRWLGFDWGEHLHFASDYFETMYGYAEVLIQKGLAYVDSSTEAEIREARGTVTAPGTPTPFRDRTPEENLDIFRRMRAGAFPDGAHVLRARIDLASPNMLMRDPVLYRIRHAHHHRTGDTWCIYPLYDYAHCLEDALEHITHSLCTLEFENNRELYDWVIEHCPVPSTPRQYEFARLNLDYTVMSKRKLLRLVQEGDVTGWDDPRMPTLAGLRRRGVTPEAIRSFCEMIGVAKADSRVDMGKLEYAIRDDLNHKAPRVLAVLRPLRVVLTNWPGAGAGAAAEDVPGDRAGTERRGPERGGPEERLEASLWPRDVPKEAVRPLPFSGELFIDADDFAEDPPKGFRRLVPGGAVRLRHAYVIHCDEVVKNEQGEVVELRCRFDPATRSTVAGSATAADQAGALPSGAPPAGVGEGFGWKPSGTIQWVSAAHAVPCEVRLYDRLFSVPDPDQAAAQDGVADFRAFLNPDSLEVVEEARVEPWAAERARADPGTRFQFERLGYFQVDPAEVGAPGGLAFNRIVTLRDSWGGGRSAAQAEGASAAHVPRPAAAGSRTDGDRAGSHRTGHVAGSGEPARPPELGPELQARADALVGEFGLSPVDAAILVRGPGDEAFYRGAVAAWAGPVDGDAGAGALANWIIHSLPPVRGGRAWEELPFGPAALSALVALVEDGTLSSRGGGEVLEVLAWEGGDPIEITRRLDLAQVSDDDALLPEVRAVVAEHSDKAAAWRAGKTGLLGFFMGQLMRRTGGKADPERARTLLEEELRSGGG
;
A
#
# COMPACT_ATOMS: atom_id res chain seq x y z
N MET A 1 1.58 0.97 -35.82
CA MET A 1 0.25 0.36 -35.63
C MET A 1 -0.59 0.65 -36.87
N SER A 2 -1.32 -0.33 -37.41
CA SER A 2 -2.10 -0.14 -38.63
C SER A 2 -3.37 0.69 -38.35
N GLU A 3 -3.91 1.38 -39.37
CA GLU A 3 -5.13 2.20 -39.28
C GLU A 3 -6.33 1.45 -38.66
N SER A 4 -6.36 0.14 -38.74
CA SER A 4 -7.41 -0.73 -38.15
C SER A 4 -7.41 -0.70 -36.62
N THR A 5 -6.31 -0.39 -35.92
CA THR A 5 -6.22 -0.31 -34.46
C THR A 5 -6.61 1.04 -33.87
N ARG A 6 -6.64 2.11 -34.69
CA ARG A 6 -7.12 3.43 -34.26
C ARG A 6 -8.64 3.53 -34.11
N SER A 7 -9.39 2.75 -34.89
CA SER A 7 -10.86 2.84 -34.94
C SER A 7 -11.59 2.33 -33.69
N ASP A 8 -10.94 1.45 -32.89
CA ASP A 8 -11.57 0.81 -31.73
C ASP A 8 -11.43 1.60 -30.42
N ARG A 9 -10.59 2.66 -30.36
CA ARG A 9 -10.28 3.43 -29.15
C ARG A 9 -10.66 4.90 -29.30
N SER A 10 -11.92 5.22 -29.49
CA SER A 10 -12.39 6.61 -29.60
C SER A 10 -12.96 7.12 -28.28
N ASP A 11 -12.16 7.90 -27.51
CA ASP A 11 -12.65 8.73 -26.43
C ASP A 11 -12.63 10.22 -26.82
N PHE A 12 -13.21 11.09 -25.97
CA PHE A 12 -13.33 12.50 -26.28
C PHE A 12 -11.99 13.25 -26.40
N ILE A 13 -10.92 12.80 -25.68
CA ILE A 13 -9.57 13.38 -25.80
C ILE A 13 -9.01 13.07 -27.20
N ARG A 14 -9.07 11.81 -27.63
CA ARG A 14 -8.62 11.39 -28.97
C ARG A 14 -9.41 12.08 -30.07
N GLN A 15 -10.73 12.24 -29.89
CA GLN A 15 -11.57 13.01 -30.84
C GLN A 15 -11.16 14.48 -30.93
N ILE A 16 -10.71 15.10 -29.83
CA ILE A 16 -10.19 16.47 -29.84
C ILE A 16 -8.87 16.52 -30.62
N ILE A 17 -7.94 15.60 -30.32
CA ILE A 17 -6.65 15.52 -31.01
C ILE A 17 -6.82 15.30 -32.51
N ASP A 18 -7.67 14.34 -32.91
CA ASP A 18 -7.98 14.04 -34.32
C ASP A 18 -8.52 15.27 -35.06
N ARG A 19 -9.43 16.01 -34.44
CA ARG A 19 -9.99 17.24 -34.98
C ARG A 19 -8.95 18.35 -35.10
N ASP A 20 -8.06 18.51 -34.12
CA ASP A 20 -7.05 19.54 -34.13
C ASP A 20 -5.96 19.24 -35.16
N LEU A 21 -5.58 17.97 -35.35
CA LEU A 21 -4.69 17.53 -36.42
C LEU A 21 -5.31 17.74 -37.81
N ALA A 22 -6.59 17.36 -37.97
CA ALA A 22 -7.31 17.59 -39.21
C ALA A 22 -7.44 19.09 -39.58
N ALA A 23 -7.45 19.95 -38.57
CA ALA A 23 -7.45 21.41 -38.74
C ALA A 23 -6.03 22.00 -38.97
N GLY A 24 -4.99 21.19 -38.98
CA GLY A 24 -3.60 21.61 -39.17
C GLY A 24 -3.01 22.47 -38.03
N LYS A 25 -3.57 22.36 -36.82
CA LYS A 25 -3.17 23.20 -35.67
C LYS A 25 -1.77 22.87 -35.10
N HIS A 26 -1.32 21.62 -35.19
CA HIS A 26 -0.09 21.14 -34.57
C HIS A 26 0.78 20.45 -35.63
N PRO A 27 1.42 21.20 -36.54
CA PRO A 27 2.20 20.62 -37.63
C PRO A 27 3.44 19.86 -37.15
N ASP A 28 3.98 20.24 -35.98
CA ASP A 28 5.15 19.60 -35.34
C ASP A 28 4.79 18.39 -34.45
N GLY A 29 3.51 18.01 -34.46
CA GLY A 29 3.01 16.86 -33.70
C GLY A 29 2.37 17.21 -32.36
N ILE A 30 1.94 16.16 -31.67
CA ILE A 30 1.24 16.28 -30.39
C ILE A 30 2.27 16.20 -29.25
N VAL A 31 2.15 17.12 -28.31
CA VAL A 31 2.97 17.14 -27.09
C VAL A 31 2.05 17.15 -25.86
N THR A 32 2.19 16.11 -25.04
CA THR A 32 1.53 15.99 -23.73
C THR A 32 2.56 16.03 -22.62
N ARG A 33 2.15 16.01 -21.38
CA ARG A 33 3.04 15.89 -20.22
C ARG A 33 2.40 15.20 -19.04
N PHE A 34 3.21 14.55 -18.20
CA PHE A 34 2.84 14.10 -16.87
C PHE A 34 3.62 14.96 -15.86
N PRO A 35 2.93 15.81 -15.05
CA PRO A 35 3.57 16.81 -14.19
C PRO A 35 3.39 16.47 -12.69
N PRO A 36 4.04 15.43 -12.15
CA PRO A 36 3.90 15.11 -10.73
C PRO A 36 4.64 16.11 -9.84
N GLU A 37 4.04 16.45 -8.68
CA GLU A 37 4.79 17.06 -7.57
C GLU A 37 5.71 16.00 -6.94
N PRO A 38 7.03 16.27 -6.72
CA PRO A 38 7.96 15.32 -6.12
C PRO A 38 7.84 15.29 -4.58
N ASN A 39 6.67 15.05 -4.07
CA ASN A 39 6.29 15.12 -2.66
C ASN A 39 5.63 13.82 -2.12
N GLY A 40 5.80 12.67 -2.82
CA GLY A 40 5.30 11.35 -2.41
C GLY A 40 5.29 10.31 -3.52
N PHE A 41 5.04 9.06 -3.13
CA PHE A 41 4.94 7.93 -4.03
C PHE A 41 3.68 7.97 -4.90
N LEU A 42 3.78 7.47 -6.12
CA LEU A 42 2.65 7.36 -7.03
C LEU A 42 1.70 6.24 -6.61
N HIS A 43 0.42 6.43 -6.88
CA HIS A 43 -0.63 5.41 -6.70
C HIS A 43 -1.35 5.12 -8.02
N ILE A 44 -2.23 4.12 -8.02
CA ILE A 44 -2.96 3.66 -9.22
C ILE A 44 -3.74 4.80 -9.92
N GLY A 45 -4.15 5.84 -9.21
CA GLY A 45 -4.75 7.03 -9.81
C GLY A 45 -3.81 7.80 -10.73
N HIS A 46 -2.54 7.91 -10.36
CA HIS A 46 -1.51 8.51 -11.21
C HIS A 46 -1.22 7.63 -12.43
N ALA A 47 -1.29 6.29 -12.29
CA ALA A 47 -1.12 5.38 -13.43
C ALA A 47 -2.11 5.67 -14.56
N LYS A 48 -3.38 6.01 -14.24
CA LYS A 48 -4.36 6.41 -15.26
C LYS A 48 -3.89 7.65 -16.06
N SER A 49 -3.36 8.66 -15.37
CA SER A 49 -2.83 9.87 -16.03
C SER A 49 -1.59 9.56 -16.86
N ILE A 50 -0.68 8.73 -16.33
CA ILE A 50 0.54 8.30 -17.06
C ILE A 50 0.15 7.54 -18.33
N VAL A 51 -0.70 6.53 -18.22
CA VAL A 51 -1.15 5.72 -19.36
C VAL A 51 -1.86 6.57 -20.42
N LEU A 52 -2.65 7.57 -20.01
CA LEU A 52 -3.30 8.47 -20.95
C LEU A 52 -2.28 9.37 -21.68
N ASN A 53 -1.43 10.09 -20.94
CA ASN A 53 -0.51 11.06 -21.52
C ASN A 53 0.56 10.40 -22.40
N PHE A 54 1.23 9.36 -21.89
CA PHE A 54 2.22 8.62 -22.66
C PHE A 54 1.58 7.73 -23.75
N GLY A 55 0.40 7.18 -23.50
CA GLY A 55 -0.35 6.39 -24.49
C GLY A 55 -0.72 7.23 -25.72
N VAL A 56 -1.21 8.46 -25.52
CA VAL A 56 -1.45 9.42 -26.62
C VAL A 56 -0.16 9.64 -27.39
N ALA A 57 0.97 9.88 -26.72
CA ALA A 57 2.25 10.07 -27.40
C ALA A 57 2.71 8.84 -28.22
N GLN A 58 2.33 7.63 -27.81
CA GLN A 58 2.63 6.40 -28.58
C GLN A 58 1.67 6.14 -29.75
N GLU A 59 0.48 6.71 -29.72
CA GLU A 59 -0.57 6.50 -30.74
C GLU A 59 -0.48 7.48 -31.91
N TYR A 60 0.05 8.69 -31.70
CA TYR A 60 0.10 9.79 -32.67
C TYR A 60 1.55 10.12 -33.05
N GLU A 61 1.97 9.86 -34.27
CA GLU A 61 3.29 10.19 -34.78
C GLU A 61 3.21 11.38 -35.77
N PRO A 62 4.07 12.42 -35.61
CA PRO A 62 5.04 12.62 -34.52
C PRO A 62 4.35 13.11 -33.22
N ALA A 63 4.70 12.49 -32.09
CA ALA A 63 4.21 12.91 -30.78
C ALA A 63 5.21 12.56 -29.67
N ARG A 64 5.12 13.25 -28.54
CA ARG A 64 5.95 12.98 -27.35
C ARG A 64 5.21 13.34 -26.06
N CYS A 65 5.66 12.74 -24.96
CA CYS A 65 5.17 13.08 -23.62
C CYS A 65 6.36 13.51 -22.75
N HIS A 66 6.26 14.68 -22.14
CA HIS A 66 7.25 15.18 -21.19
C HIS A 66 6.99 14.62 -19.78
N LEU A 67 8.04 14.35 -19.03
CA LEU A 67 7.98 14.20 -17.58
C LEU A 67 8.47 15.51 -16.96
N ARG A 68 7.58 16.25 -16.29
CA ARG A 68 7.91 17.51 -15.64
C ARG A 68 7.62 17.42 -14.14
N PHE A 69 8.62 17.66 -13.34
CA PHE A 69 8.43 17.77 -11.90
C PHE A 69 7.97 19.20 -11.55
N ASP A 70 6.78 19.28 -10.94
CA ASP A 70 6.29 20.53 -10.37
C ASP A 70 6.94 20.72 -8.99
N ASP A 71 8.15 21.27 -9.00
CA ASP A 71 8.96 21.54 -7.81
C ASP A 71 8.86 23.03 -7.41
N THR A 72 7.63 23.55 -7.30
CA THR A 72 7.34 24.95 -6.92
C THR A 72 7.17 25.13 -5.41
N ASN A 73 7.17 24.07 -4.61
CA ASN A 73 6.98 24.11 -3.17
C ASN A 73 8.17 23.54 -2.39
N PRO A 74 9.16 24.33 -2.02
CA PRO A 74 10.42 23.85 -1.42
C PRO A 74 10.26 23.13 -0.07
N ALA A 75 9.10 23.20 0.57
CA ALA A 75 8.90 22.63 1.90
C ALA A 75 8.56 21.13 1.92
N THR A 76 8.20 20.52 0.78
CA THR A 76 7.65 19.16 0.72
C THR A 76 8.30 18.28 -0.34
N GLU A 77 9.26 18.78 -1.08
CA GLU A 77 9.86 18.15 -2.25
C GLU A 77 11.16 17.46 -1.89
N ASP A 78 11.37 16.25 -2.41
CA ASP A 78 12.55 15.43 -2.11
C ASP A 78 12.99 14.64 -3.36
N ASP A 79 14.31 14.56 -3.56
CA ASP A 79 14.95 13.77 -4.61
C ASP A 79 14.61 12.27 -4.55
N LEU A 80 14.24 11.75 -3.38
CA LEU A 80 13.74 10.40 -3.23
C LEU A 80 12.48 10.17 -4.08
N TYR A 81 11.54 11.13 -4.01
CA TYR A 81 10.30 11.04 -4.80
C TYR A 81 10.54 11.25 -6.28
N VAL A 82 11.48 12.14 -6.64
CA VAL A 82 11.89 12.32 -8.06
C VAL A 82 12.34 10.99 -8.65
N ARG A 83 13.20 10.23 -7.95
CA ARG A 83 13.70 8.93 -8.41
C ARG A 83 12.59 7.88 -8.44
N ALA A 84 11.80 7.78 -7.38
CA ALA A 84 10.71 6.81 -7.28
C ALA A 84 9.67 7.01 -8.40
N ILE A 85 9.32 8.26 -8.72
CA ILE A 85 8.41 8.61 -9.81
C ILE A 85 8.98 8.20 -11.17
N GLN A 86 10.27 8.47 -11.42
CA GLN A 86 10.92 8.06 -12.65
C GLN A 86 10.95 6.53 -12.81
N GLU A 87 11.24 5.81 -11.73
CA GLU A 87 11.20 4.34 -11.72
C GLU A 87 9.80 3.80 -12.00
N ASP A 88 8.78 4.39 -11.41
CA ASP A 88 7.40 3.97 -11.60
C ASP A 88 6.92 4.19 -13.04
N VAL A 89 7.27 5.33 -13.67
CA VAL A 89 6.95 5.60 -15.09
C VAL A 89 7.66 4.60 -16.00
N ARG A 90 8.96 4.33 -15.77
CA ARG A 90 9.70 3.31 -16.53
C ARG A 90 9.15 1.91 -16.30
N TRP A 91 8.81 1.57 -15.06
CA TRP A 91 8.20 0.29 -14.74
C TRP A 91 6.86 0.08 -15.45
N LEU A 92 6.05 1.14 -15.60
CA LEU A 92 4.83 1.09 -16.41
C LEU A 92 5.11 0.92 -17.92
N GLY A 93 6.38 0.93 -18.36
CA GLY A 93 6.80 0.71 -19.74
C GLY A 93 6.82 1.98 -20.59
N PHE A 94 6.94 3.15 -19.96
CA PHE A 94 7.02 4.44 -20.63
C PHE A 94 8.38 5.10 -20.46
N ASP A 95 8.75 5.95 -21.42
CA ASP A 95 9.97 6.72 -21.39
C ASP A 95 9.68 8.14 -21.94
N TRP A 96 10.29 9.12 -21.32
CA TRP A 96 10.21 10.53 -21.73
C TRP A 96 11.40 10.97 -22.60
N GLY A 97 12.37 10.09 -22.85
CA GLY A 97 13.57 10.41 -23.61
C GLY A 97 14.39 11.54 -22.97
N GLU A 98 14.66 12.58 -23.76
CA GLU A 98 15.37 13.79 -23.30
C GLU A 98 14.45 14.87 -22.67
N HIS A 99 13.13 14.60 -22.60
CA HIS A 99 12.12 15.57 -22.15
C HIS A 99 11.81 15.43 -20.67
N LEU A 100 12.86 15.53 -19.83
CA LEU A 100 12.76 15.64 -18.38
C LEU A 100 12.93 17.11 -18.00
N HIS A 101 11.91 17.68 -17.35
CA HIS A 101 11.87 19.08 -16.98
C HIS A 101 11.54 19.25 -15.49
N PHE A 102 11.86 20.42 -14.96
CA PHE A 102 11.53 20.85 -13.62
C PHE A 102 10.97 22.26 -13.65
N ALA A 103 9.94 22.55 -12.86
CA ALA A 103 9.40 23.90 -12.75
C ALA A 103 10.47 24.93 -12.32
N SER A 104 11.40 24.51 -11.48
CA SER A 104 12.53 25.34 -11.01
C SER A 104 13.49 25.76 -12.12
N ASP A 105 13.53 25.08 -13.28
CA ASP A 105 14.33 25.50 -14.45
C ASP A 105 13.79 26.79 -15.08
N TYR A 106 12.52 27.11 -14.84
CA TYR A 106 11.81 28.22 -15.43
C TYR A 106 11.59 29.40 -14.49
N PHE A 107 12.01 29.33 -13.21
CA PHE A 107 11.76 30.38 -12.21
C PHE A 107 12.16 31.78 -12.64
N GLU A 108 13.32 31.95 -13.28
CA GLU A 108 13.76 33.27 -13.77
C GLU A 108 12.88 33.80 -14.89
N THR A 109 12.45 32.93 -15.81
CA THR A 109 11.53 33.29 -16.92
C THR A 109 10.15 33.68 -16.38
N MET A 110 9.61 32.89 -15.45
CA MET A 110 8.32 33.18 -14.80
C MET A 110 8.38 34.48 -14.00
N TYR A 111 9.50 34.73 -13.31
CA TYR A 111 9.72 35.99 -12.62
C TYR A 111 9.69 37.18 -13.57
N GLY A 112 10.38 37.09 -14.72
CA GLY A 112 10.34 38.10 -15.78
C GLY A 112 8.92 38.34 -16.34
N TYR A 113 8.13 37.26 -16.52
CA TYR A 113 6.73 37.40 -16.96
C TYR A 113 5.85 38.06 -15.89
N ALA A 114 6.11 37.83 -14.61
CA ALA A 114 5.43 38.52 -13.52
C ALA A 114 5.72 40.03 -13.53
N GLU A 115 6.99 40.45 -13.80
CA GLU A 115 7.33 41.86 -14.00
C GLU A 115 6.55 42.48 -15.18
N VAL A 116 6.39 41.74 -16.29
CA VAL A 116 5.59 42.18 -17.41
C VAL A 116 4.12 42.40 -17.05
N LEU A 117 3.52 41.49 -16.25
CA LEU A 117 2.14 41.66 -15.77
C LEU A 117 2.01 42.91 -14.88
N ILE A 118 2.98 43.16 -14.00
CA ILE A 118 3.02 44.37 -13.18
C ILE A 118 3.09 45.63 -14.05
N GLN A 119 3.99 45.65 -15.02
CA GLN A 119 4.17 46.79 -15.94
C GLN A 119 2.90 47.11 -16.76
N LYS A 120 2.14 46.07 -17.15
CA LYS A 120 0.85 46.19 -17.81
C LYS A 120 -0.29 46.63 -16.86
N GLY A 121 -0.04 46.74 -15.52
CA GLY A 121 -1.07 47.01 -14.51
C GLY A 121 -2.04 45.84 -14.28
N LEU A 122 -1.64 44.63 -14.70
CA LEU A 122 -2.39 43.37 -14.57
C LEU A 122 -2.01 42.54 -13.33
N ALA A 123 -1.01 43.01 -12.56
CA ALA A 123 -0.65 42.41 -11.28
C ALA A 123 -0.22 43.49 -10.28
N TYR A 124 -0.43 43.22 -9.02
CA TYR A 124 -0.08 44.14 -7.91
C TYR A 124 0.42 43.36 -6.69
N VAL A 125 1.29 44.01 -5.91
CA VAL A 125 1.77 43.44 -4.65
C VAL A 125 0.78 43.79 -3.54
N ASP A 126 0.22 42.78 -2.91
CA ASP A 126 -0.70 42.91 -1.79
C ASP A 126 0.06 42.68 -0.46
N SER A 127 -0.10 43.59 0.49
CA SER A 127 0.53 43.51 1.80
C SER A 127 -0.50 43.16 2.90
N SER A 128 -1.69 42.76 2.55
CA SER A 128 -2.70 42.23 3.44
C SER A 128 -2.32 40.83 3.93
N THR A 129 -2.75 40.50 5.13
CA THR A 129 -2.66 39.15 5.69
C THR A 129 -3.52 38.15 4.90
N GLU A 130 -3.23 36.86 5.02
CA GLU A 130 -4.03 35.81 4.40
C GLU A 130 -5.52 35.88 4.81
N ALA A 131 -5.79 36.19 6.07
CA ALA A 131 -7.15 36.34 6.59
C ALA A 131 -7.89 37.50 5.90
N GLU A 132 -7.25 38.68 5.79
CA GLU A 132 -7.82 39.84 5.10
C GLU A 132 -8.02 39.59 3.62
N ILE A 133 -7.09 38.90 2.93
CA ILE A 133 -7.26 38.50 1.53
C ILE A 133 -8.42 37.53 1.37
N ARG A 134 -8.58 36.57 2.27
CA ARG A 134 -9.68 35.60 2.28
C ARG A 134 -11.02 36.32 2.48
N GLU A 135 -11.12 37.28 3.41
CA GLU A 135 -12.30 38.08 3.64
C GLU A 135 -12.63 38.96 2.42
N ALA A 136 -11.61 39.67 1.90
CA ALA A 136 -11.75 40.53 0.73
C ALA A 136 -12.17 39.80 -0.56
N ARG A 137 -11.85 38.50 -0.68
CA ARG A 137 -12.29 37.67 -1.83
C ARG A 137 -13.82 37.50 -1.92
N GLY A 138 -14.53 37.64 -0.81
CA GLY A 138 -15.97 37.45 -0.73
C GLY A 138 -16.37 35.96 -0.72
N THR A 139 -17.60 35.69 -1.14
CA THR A 139 -18.15 34.31 -1.17
C THR A 139 -18.77 34.02 -2.55
N VAL A 140 -19.18 32.78 -2.80
CA VAL A 140 -19.89 32.44 -4.06
C VAL A 140 -21.15 33.29 -4.30
N THR A 141 -21.75 33.84 -3.25
CA THR A 141 -22.98 34.65 -3.32
C THR A 141 -22.73 36.16 -3.15
N ALA A 142 -21.51 36.57 -2.77
CA ALA A 142 -21.14 37.97 -2.59
C ALA A 142 -19.82 38.28 -3.32
N PRO A 143 -19.78 39.37 -4.12
CA PRO A 143 -18.55 39.77 -4.80
C PRO A 143 -17.46 40.13 -3.79
N GLY A 144 -16.20 40.02 -4.26
CA GLY A 144 -15.07 40.53 -3.48
C GLY A 144 -14.99 42.02 -3.42
N THR A 145 -14.17 42.52 -2.48
CA THR A 145 -13.86 43.94 -2.31
C THR A 145 -12.36 44.19 -2.52
N PRO A 146 -11.96 45.34 -3.08
CA PRO A 146 -10.56 45.63 -3.29
C PRO A 146 -9.83 45.79 -1.96
N THR A 147 -8.62 45.22 -1.85
CA THR A 147 -7.71 45.54 -0.76
C THR A 147 -7.13 46.95 -0.94
N PRO A 148 -6.62 47.61 0.11
CA PRO A 148 -6.01 48.95 0.02
C PRO A 148 -4.83 49.03 -0.95
N PHE A 149 -4.26 47.89 -1.33
CA PHE A 149 -3.05 47.78 -2.12
C PHE A 149 -3.30 47.54 -3.61
N ARG A 150 -4.55 47.28 -4.02
CA ARG A 150 -4.93 46.96 -5.41
C ARG A 150 -4.60 48.07 -6.41
N ASP A 151 -4.62 49.32 -5.95
CA ASP A 151 -4.42 50.49 -6.80
C ASP A 151 -3.01 51.12 -6.67
N ARG A 152 -2.01 50.38 -6.14
CA ARG A 152 -0.60 50.76 -6.23
C ARG A 152 -0.17 50.91 -7.68
N THR A 153 0.72 51.92 -7.94
CA THR A 153 1.26 52.10 -9.27
C THR A 153 2.15 50.94 -9.70
N PRO A 154 2.32 50.70 -11.01
CA PRO A 154 3.22 49.65 -11.50
C PRO A 154 4.67 49.82 -11.00
N GLU A 155 5.16 51.09 -10.85
CA GLU A 155 6.50 51.40 -10.35
C GLU A 155 6.68 50.99 -8.89
N GLU A 156 5.69 51.28 -8.02
CA GLU A 156 5.69 50.87 -6.63
C GLU A 156 5.65 49.33 -6.50
N ASN A 157 4.77 48.68 -7.27
CA ASN A 157 4.66 47.23 -7.30
C ASN A 157 5.96 46.55 -7.75
N LEU A 158 6.62 47.09 -8.77
CA LEU A 158 7.93 46.57 -9.26
C LEU A 158 9.02 46.73 -8.20
N ASP A 159 9.10 47.89 -7.52
CA ASP A 159 10.09 48.04 -6.45
C ASP A 159 9.90 47.04 -5.34
N ILE A 160 8.66 46.85 -4.86
CA ILE A 160 8.35 45.92 -3.79
C ILE A 160 8.61 44.48 -4.26
N PHE A 161 8.17 44.09 -5.46
CA PHE A 161 8.35 42.74 -6.01
C PHE A 161 9.83 42.35 -6.17
N ARG A 162 10.67 43.30 -6.62
CA ARG A 162 12.12 43.11 -6.70
C ARG A 162 12.76 42.96 -5.32
N ARG A 163 12.28 43.69 -4.34
CA ARG A 163 12.72 43.55 -2.95
C ARG A 163 12.24 42.26 -2.30
N MET A 164 11.04 41.77 -2.68
CA MET A 164 10.62 40.40 -2.30
C MET A 164 11.63 39.36 -2.82
N ARG A 165 12.02 39.48 -4.09
CA ARG A 165 13.04 38.57 -4.70
C ARG A 165 14.40 38.67 -4.00
N ALA A 166 14.77 39.87 -3.55
CA ALA A 166 16.02 40.12 -2.85
C ALA A 166 16.00 39.69 -1.36
N GLY A 167 14.91 39.08 -0.86
CA GLY A 167 14.80 38.63 0.50
C GLY A 167 14.60 39.72 1.56
N ALA A 168 14.12 40.90 1.15
CA ALA A 168 14.00 42.05 2.05
C ALA A 168 12.81 41.95 3.02
N PHE A 169 11.95 40.95 2.88
CA PHE A 169 10.72 40.80 3.62
C PHE A 169 10.54 39.39 4.17
N PRO A 170 9.97 39.20 5.38
CA PRO A 170 9.70 37.88 5.92
C PRO A 170 8.53 37.18 5.19
N ASP A 171 8.37 35.90 5.45
CA ASP A 171 7.26 35.10 4.96
C ASP A 171 5.91 35.72 5.35
N GLY A 172 4.97 35.73 4.43
CA GLY A 172 3.62 36.27 4.63
C GLY A 172 3.53 37.79 4.58
N ALA A 173 4.63 38.54 4.46
CA ALA A 173 4.59 40.02 4.44
C ALA A 173 3.93 40.57 3.17
N HIS A 174 4.15 39.90 2.04
CA HIS A 174 3.62 40.31 0.74
C HIS A 174 3.35 39.10 -0.15
N VAL A 175 2.35 39.26 -1.01
CA VAL A 175 2.06 38.34 -2.12
C VAL A 175 1.90 39.14 -3.42
N LEU A 176 2.26 38.55 -4.56
CA LEU A 176 1.89 39.12 -5.86
C LEU A 176 0.53 38.54 -6.27
N ARG A 177 -0.43 39.38 -6.61
CA ARG A 177 -1.76 38.99 -7.07
C ARG A 177 -2.03 39.48 -8.48
N ALA A 178 -2.73 38.65 -9.28
CA ALA A 178 -3.31 39.14 -10.54
C ALA A 178 -4.41 40.17 -10.28
N ARG A 179 -4.58 41.12 -11.19
CA ARG A 179 -5.67 42.09 -11.18
C ARG A 179 -6.67 41.74 -12.26
N ILE A 180 -7.72 41.02 -11.87
CA ILE A 180 -8.73 40.50 -12.81
C ILE A 180 -10.11 41.06 -12.47
N ASP A 181 -11.01 40.24 -11.91
CA ASP A 181 -12.39 40.63 -11.61
C ASP A 181 -12.84 40.11 -10.25
N LEU A 182 -13.02 41.02 -9.28
CA LEU A 182 -13.49 40.72 -7.94
C LEU A 182 -14.97 40.28 -7.88
N ALA A 183 -15.73 40.48 -8.96
CA ALA A 183 -17.13 40.08 -9.06
C ALA A 183 -17.32 38.77 -9.81
N SER A 184 -16.26 38.16 -10.36
CA SER A 184 -16.32 36.91 -11.10
C SER A 184 -17.08 35.81 -10.33
N PRO A 185 -17.97 35.05 -10.96
CA PRO A 185 -18.59 33.88 -10.35
C PRO A 185 -17.55 32.77 -10.07
N ASN A 186 -16.46 32.73 -10.83
CA ASN A 186 -15.32 31.86 -10.57
C ASN A 186 -14.42 32.47 -9.51
N MET A 187 -14.38 31.87 -8.32
CA MET A 187 -13.59 32.36 -7.18
C MET A 187 -12.08 32.42 -7.49
N LEU A 188 -11.58 31.63 -8.45
CA LEU A 188 -10.17 31.62 -8.86
C LEU A 188 -9.80 32.85 -9.72
N MET A 189 -10.79 33.54 -10.31
CA MET A 189 -10.59 34.76 -11.07
C MET A 189 -10.64 36.04 -10.22
N ARG A 190 -10.90 35.91 -8.89
CA ARG A 190 -10.98 37.04 -7.98
C ARG A 190 -9.62 37.42 -7.43
N ASP A 191 -8.80 38.05 -8.28
CA ASP A 191 -7.45 38.50 -7.99
C ASP A 191 -6.59 37.39 -7.30
N PRO A 192 -6.29 36.28 -8.00
CA PRO A 192 -5.56 35.14 -7.43
C PRO A 192 -4.12 35.53 -7.09
N VAL A 193 -3.54 34.82 -6.13
CA VAL A 193 -2.12 34.94 -5.78
C VAL A 193 -1.28 34.23 -6.85
N LEU A 194 -0.25 34.95 -7.36
CA LEU A 194 0.70 34.44 -8.34
C LEU A 194 2.04 34.06 -7.69
N TYR A 195 2.53 34.84 -6.72
CA TYR A 195 3.77 34.60 -5.98
C TYR A 195 3.57 34.80 -4.49
N ARG A 196 4.29 33.98 -3.72
CA ARG A 196 4.41 34.12 -2.25
C ARG A 196 5.88 34.18 -1.83
N ILE A 197 6.14 34.82 -0.66
CA ILE A 197 7.45 34.77 0.00
C ILE A 197 7.51 33.47 0.79
N ARG A 198 8.58 32.71 0.64
CA ARG A 198 8.87 31.51 1.41
C ARG A 198 10.38 31.32 1.51
N HIS A 199 10.93 31.57 2.71
CA HIS A 199 12.34 31.30 3.02
C HIS A 199 12.47 29.82 3.39
N ALA A 200 12.81 29.00 2.41
CA ALA A 200 13.03 27.57 2.58
C ALA A 200 14.08 27.09 1.56
N HIS A 201 14.89 26.13 1.95
CA HIS A 201 15.85 25.49 1.08
C HIS A 201 15.13 24.66 0.02
N HIS A 202 15.43 24.89 -1.23
CA HIS A 202 14.86 24.16 -2.37
C HIS A 202 15.83 23.07 -2.82
N HIS A 203 15.35 21.86 -3.04
CA HIS A 203 16.19 20.69 -3.33
C HIS A 203 17.12 20.86 -4.54
N ARG A 204 16.78 21.71 -5.54
CA ARG A 204 17.59 21.96 -6.72
C ARG A 204 18.26 23.33 -6.72
N THR A 205 17.54 24.37 -6.37
CA THR A 205 18.05 25.76 -6.45
C THR A 205 18.68 26.27 -5.15
N GLY A 206 18.63 25.47 -4.08
CA GLY A 206 19.16 25.83 -2.78
C GLY A 206 18.45 27.06 -2.21
N ASP A 207 19.23 28.02 -1.70
CA ASP A 207 18.74 29.28 -1.10
C ASP A 207 18.70 30.44 -2.10
N THR A 208 18.76 30.15 -3.41
CA THR A 208 18.78 31.17 -4.46
C THR A 208 17.46 31.93 -4.55
N TRP A 209 16.35 31.27 -4.22
CA TRP A 209 15.00 31.81 -4.27
C TRP A 209 14.40 31.93 -2.86
N CYS A 210 13.66 32.98 -2.62
CA CYS A 210 12.84 33.18 -1.43
C CYS A 210 11.40 33.62 -1.76
N ILE A 211 11.08 33.69 -3.07
CA ILE A 211 9.73 33.83 -3.58
C ILE A 211 9.44 32.70 -4.55
N TYR A 212 8.27 32.16 -4.54
CA TYR A 212 7.87 31.00 -5.35
C TYR A 212 6.54 31.27 -6.03
N PRO A 213 6.40 30.87 -7.31
CA PRO A 213 5.13 30.94 -8.01
C PRO A 213 4.13 29.94 -7.42
N LEU A 214 2.85 30.25 -7.51
CA LEU A 214 1.80 29.32 -7.19
C LEU A 214 1.45 28.50 -8.43
N TYR A 215 0.90 27.28 -8.20
CA TYR A 215 0.53 26.33 -9.23
C TYR A 215 -0.20 26.96 -10.43
N ASP A 216 -1.27 27.74 -10.16
CA ASP A 216 -2.11 28.35 -11.20
C ASP A 216 -1.35 29.29 -12.16
N TYR A 217 -0.24 29.87 -11.71
CA TYR A 217 0.63 30.72 -12.51
C TYR A 217 1.75 29.94 -13.18
N ALA A 218 2.38 29.02 -12.47
CA ALA A 218 3.53 28.26 -12.95
C ALA A 218 3.12 27.28 -14.05
N HIS A 219 2.12 26.45 -13.79
CA HIS A 219 1.72 25.32 -14.62
C HIS A 219 1.42 25.70 -16.09
N CYS A 220 0.66 26.76 -16.33
CA CYS A 220 0.35 27.22 -17.68
C CYS A 220 1.57 27.77 -18.41
N LEU A 221 2.47 28.46 -17.72
CA LEU A 221 3.71 29.00 -18.28
C LEU A 221 4.70 27.90 -18.65
N GLU A 222 4.83 26.90 -17.79
CA GLU A 222 5.63 25.69 -18.06
C GLU A 222 5.12 24.99 -19.32
N ASP A 223 3.80 24.75 -19.41
CA ASP A 223 3.20 24.16 -20.60
C ASP A 223 3.54 24.96 -21.87
N ALA A 224 3.50 26.29 -21.78
CA ALA A 224 3.84 27.16 -22.91
C ALA A 224 5.35 27.13 -23.27
N LEU A 225 6.23 27.12 -22.26
CA LEU A 225 7.68 27.07 -22.46
C LEU A 225 8.14 25.73 -23.05
N GLU A 226 7.47 24.65 -22.68
CA GLU A 226 7.72 23.29 -23.18
C GLU A 226 6.99 22.97 -24.49
N HIS A 227 6.24 23.92 -25.06
CA HIS A 227 5.43 23.72 -26.27
C HIS A 227 4.41 22.58 -26.16
N ILE A 228 3.81 22.39 -24.96
CA ILE A 228 2.72 21.44 -24.76
C ILE A 228 1.53 21.85 -25.63
N THR A 229 0.96 20.90 -26.36
CA THR A 229 -0.20 21.15 -27.23
C THR A 229 -1.50 20.85 -26.50
N HIS A 230 -1.55 19.72 -25.79
CA HIS A 230 -2.69 19.21 -25.06
C HIS A 230 -2.31 19.00 -23.59
N SER A 231 -2.70 19.92 -22.75
CA SER A 231 -2.51 19.92 -21.30
C SER A 231 -3.61 19.08 -20.65
N LEU A 232 -3.38 17.76 -20.49
CA LEU A 232 -4.37 16.82 -19.94
C LEU A 232 -4.27 16.79 -18.41
N CYS A 233 -5.37 17.08 -17.71
CA CYS A 233 -5.43 17.07 -16.24
C CYS A 233 -6.77 16.50 -15.73
N THR A 234 -6.92 16.37 -14.42
CA THR A 234 -8.16 15.86 -13.83
C THR A 234 -9.22 16.94 -13.70
N LEU A 235 -10.51 16.55 -13.59
CA LEU A 235 -11.66 17.45 -13.44
C LEU A 235 -11.54 18.42 -12.24
N GLU A 236 -10.68 18.15 -11.28
CA GLU A 236 -10.38 19.04 -10.16
C GLU A 236 -9.93 20.42 -10.62
N PHE A 237 -9.30 20.51 -11.79
CA PHE A 237 -8.74 21.71 -12.39
C PHE A 237 -9.65 22.38 -13.42
N GLU A 238 -10.92 21.97 -13.58
CA GLU A 238 -11.83 22.55 -14.55
C GLU A 238 -12.04 24.05 -14.33
N ASN A 239 -12.17 24.47 -13.06
CA ASN A 239 -12.31 25.87 -12.69
C ASN A 239 -11.02 26.69 -12.89
N ASN A 240 -9.87 26.05 -12.94
CA ASN A 240 -8.56 26.70 -13.14
C ASN A 240 -8.33 27.06 -14.61
N ARG A 241 -9.06 26.47 -15.57
CA ARG A 241 -8.86 26.71 -17.02
C ARG A 241 -9.01 28.17 -17.41
N GLU A 242 -9.95 28.90 -16.81
CA GLU A 242 -10.17 30.32 -17.11
C GLU A 242 -8.94 31.17 -16.69
N LEU A 243 -8.33 30.86 -15.56
CA LEU A 243 -7.09 31.50 -15.11
C LEU A 243 -5.89 31.08 -15.96
N TYR A 244 -5.81 29.79 -16.33
CA TYR A 244 -4.81 29.28 -17.25
C TYR A 244 -4.79 30.05 -18.58
N ASP A 245 -5.97 30.19 -19.23
CA ASP A 245 -6.12 30.92 -20.48
C ASP A 245 -5.77 32.41 -20.31
N TRP A 246 -6.18 33.03 -19.17
CA TRP A 246 -5.84 34.43 -18.85
C TRP A 246 -4.34 34.66 -18.73
N VAL A 247 -3.59 33.79 -18.07
CA VAL A 247 -2.14 33.90 -17.92
C VAL A 247 -1.45 33.78 -19.28
N ILE A 248 -1.85 32.79 -20.10
CA ILE A 248 -1.31 32.57 -21.46
C ILE A 248 -1.57 33.80 -22.36
N GLU A 249 -2.75 34.41 -22.28
CA GLU A 249 -3.09 35.60 -23.08
C GLU A 249 -2.26 36.82 -22.71
N HIS A 250 -1.89 36.97 -21.44
CA HIS A 250 -1.28 38.21 -20.95
C HIS A 250 0.24 38.14 -20.77
N CYS A 251 0.85 36.96 -20.79
CA CYS A 251 2.28 36.75 -20.74
C CYS A 251 2.88 36.59 -22.16
N PRO A 252 4.17 37.00 -22.41
CA PRO A 252 4.81 36.88 -23.73
C PRO A 252 5.35 35.45 -23.92
N VAL A 253 4.45 34.48 -23.95
CA VAL A 253 4.77 33.04 -24.02
C VAL A 253 5.09 32.60 -25.46
N PRO A 254 5.95 31.60 -25.68
CA PRO A 254 6.33 31.13 -27.01
C PRO A 254 5.30 30.25 -27.71
N SER A 255 4.36 29.68 -27.00
CA SER A 255 3.30 28.78 -27.52
C SER A 255 1.97 28.97 -26.78
N THR A 256 0.90 28.42 -27.35
CA THR A 256 -0.44 28.55 -26.78
C THR A 256 -0.99 27.15 -26.49
N PRO A 257 -0.61 26.54 -25.35
CA PRO A 257 -1.13 25.27 -24.90
C PRO A 257 -2.62 25.35 -24.57
N ARG A 258 -3.31 24.22 -24.51
CA ARG A 258 -4.72 24.18 -24.13
C ARG A 258 -5.01 23.07 -23.13
N GLN A 259 -5.73 23.42 -22.06
CA GLN A 259 -6.11 22.51 -20.99
C GLN A 259 -7.38 21.72 -21.32
N TYR A 260 -7.36 20.42 -21.04
CA TYR A 260 -8.48 19.50 -21.18
C TYR A 260 -8.55 18.58 -19.97
N GLU A 261 -9.75 18.44 -19.38
CA GLU A 261 -9.95 17.71 -18.13
C GLU A 261 -10.66 16.40 -18.37
N PHE A 262 -10.25 15.39 -17.58
CA PHE A 262 -10.85 14.06 -17.54
C PHE A 262 -11.10 13.60 -16.10
N ALA A 263 -12.05 12.67 -15.92
CA ALA A 263 -12.38 12.13 -14.60
C ALA A 263 -11.20 11.39 -13.96
N ARG A 264 -10.91 11.69 -12.71
CA ARG A 264 -9.93 10.96 -11.93
C ARG A 264 -10.36 9.51 -11.70
N LEU A 265 -9.45 8.66 -11.28
CA LEU A 265 -9.75 7.30 -10.85
C LEU A 265 -10.13 7.31 -9.36
N ASN A 266 -11.35 6.91 -9.05
CA ASN A 266 -11.81 6.57 -7.71
C ASN A 266 -12.03 5.05 -7.66
N LEU A 267 -11.13 4.32 -6.99
CA LEU A 267 -11.18 2.86 -6.90
C LEU A 267 -11.86 2.45 -5.59
N ASP A 268 -12.76 1.46 -5.65
CA ASP A 268 -13.44 0.95 -4.47
C ASP A 268 -12.47 0.26 -3.51
N TYR A 269 -12.82 0.22 -2.22
CA TYR A 269 -12.04 -0.40 -1.14
C TYR A 269 -10.64 0.18 -0.96
N THR A 270 -10.44 1.43 -1.39
CA THR A 270 -9.18 2.17 -1.25
C THR A 270 -9.41 3.62 -0.85
N VAL A 271 -8.37 4.25 -0.33
CA VAL A 271 -8.25 5.71 -0.22
C VAL A 271 -7.16 6.19 -1.18
N MET A 272 -7.42 7.28 -1.90
CA MET A 272 -6.50 7.82 -2.91
C MET A 272 -5.85 9.14 -2.46
N SER A 273 -6.24 9.63 -1.28
CA SER A 273 -5.67 10.84 -0.70
C SER A 273 -4.27 10.55 -0.14
N LYS A 274 -3.25 11.28 -0.60
CA LYS A 274 -1.88 11.17 -0.14
C LYS A 274 -1.76 11.32 1.39
N ARG A 275 -2.47 12.29 2.00
CA ARG A 275 -2.47 12.52 3.45
C ARG A 275 -3.00 11.29 4.21
N LYS A 276 -4.01 10.61 3.66
CA LYS A 276 -4.59 9.41 4.26
C LYS A 276 -3.68 8.20 4.11
N LEU A 277 -3.05 8.05 2.94
CA LEU A 277 -2.06 7.00 2.72
C LEU A 277 -0.84 7.17 3.63
N LEU A 278 -0.35 8.41 3.77
CA LEU A 278 0.73 8.73 4.71
C LEU A 278 0.34 8.37 6.16
N ARG A 279 -0.89 8.67 6.54
CA ARG A 279 -1.39 8.35 7.88
C ARG A 279 -1.44 6.84 8.16
N LEU A 280 -1.84 6.01 7.18
CA LEU A 280 -1.80 4.55 7.33
C LEU A 280 -0.39 4.04 7.60
N VAL A 281 0.62 4.65 6.97
CA VAL A 281 2.03 4.31 7.19
C VAL A 281 2.50 4.79 8.56
N GLN A 282 2.20 6.03 8.93
CA GLN A 282 2.62 6.62 10.19
C GLN A 282 2.00 5.95 11.42
N GLU A 283 0.75 5.48 11.30
CA GLU A 283 0.01 4.83 12.38
C GLU A 283 0.20 3.30 12.41
N GLY A 284 1.07 2.77 11.52
CA GLY A 284 1.42 1.35 11.50
C GLY A 284 0.31 0.40 11.01
N ASP A 285 -0.75 0.92 10.37
CA ASP A 285 -1.80 0.09 9.77
C ASP A 285 -1.26 -0.73 8.58
N VAL A 286 -0.21 -0.24 7.96
CA VAL A 286 0.55 -0.89 6.88
C VAL A 286 2.05 -0.77 7.15
N THR A 287 2.84 -1.68 6.59
CA THR A 287 4.29 -1.75 6.83
C THR A 287 5.10 -0.64 6.16
N GLY A 288 4.52 0.06 5.20
CA GLY A 288 5.19 1.13 4.45
C GLY A 288 4.46 1.49 3.17
N TRP A 289 5.06 2.38 2.39
CA TRP A 289 4.50 2.82 1.11
C TRP A 289 4.47 1.71 0.04
N ASP A 290 5.27 0.67 0.21
CA ASP A 290 5.34 -0.52 -0.64
C ASP A 290 4.57 -1.72 -0.06
N ASP A 291 3.77 -1.52 1.00
CA ASP A 291 2.89 -2.59 1.52
C ASP A 291 1.98 -3.12 0.40
N PRO A 292 1.95 -4.45 0.17
CA PRO A 292 1.14 -5.04 -0.90
C PRO A 292 -0.37 -4.79 -0.84
N ARG A 293 -0.88 -4.25 0.26
CA ARG A 293 -2.30 -3.82 0.42
C ARG A 293 -2.54 -2.38 -0.03
N MET A 294 -1.47 -1.60 -0.17
CA MET A 294 -1.54 -0.18 -0.57
C MET A 294 -1.84 -0.04 -2.07
N PRO A 295 -2.62 0.98 -2.47
CA PRO A 295 -2.88 1.26 -3.88
C PRO A 295 -1.71 1.99 -4.57
N THR A 296 -0.55 2.10 -3.94
CA THR A 296 0.67 2.68 -4.50
C THR A 296 1.24 1.78 -5.60
N LEU A 297 1.93 2.35 -6.57
CA LEU A 297 2.58 1.57 -7.62
C LEU A 297 3.68 0.68 -7.03
N ALA A 298 4.41 1.17 -6.02
CA ALA A 298 5.38 0.39 -5.27
C ALA A 298 4.75 -0.83 -4.57
N GLY A 299 3.60 -0.64 -3.89
CA GLY A 299 2.87 -1.72 -3.23
C GLY A 299 2.32 -2.76 -4.22
N LEU A 300 1.72 -2.30 -5.32
CA LEU A 300 1.22 -3.18 -6.37
C LEU A 300 2.36 -3.99 -7.03
N ARG A 301 3.51 -3.36 -7.29
CA ARG A 301 4.71 -4.01 -7.83
C ARG A 301 5.25 -5.07 -6.85
N ARG A 302 5.37 -4.75 -5.56
CA ARG A 302 5.80 -5.69 -4.52
C ARG A 302 4.82 -6.85 -4.35
N ARG A 303 3.52 -6.59 -4.47
CA ARG A 303 2.50 -7.63 -4.49
C ARG A 303 2.65 -8.60 -5.67
N GLY A 304 3.25 -8.16 -6.77
CA GLY A 304 3.50 -8.94 -7.97
C GLY A 304 2.61 -8.58 -9.16
N VAL A 305 1.83 -7.50 -9.08
CA VAL A 305 1.06 -6.99 -10.22
C VAL A 305 2.01 -6.61 -11.36
N THR A 306 1.61 -6.89 -12.59
CA THR A 306 2.40 -6.54 -13.78
C THR A 306 2.05 -5.14 -14.30
N PRO A 307 3.00 -4.45 -14.91
CA PRO A 307 2.70 -3.16 -15.55
C PRO A 307 1.69 -3.29 -16.69
N GLU A 308 1.70 -4.42 -17.42
CA GLU A 308 0.72 -4.70 -18.48
C GLU A 308 -0.70 -4.78 -17.93
N ALA A 309 -0.89 -5.46 -16.78
CA ALA A 309 -2.20 -5.54 -16.14
C ALA A 309 -2.72 -4.15 -15.74
N ILE A 310 -1.84 -3.26 -15.24
CA ILE A 310 -2.22 -1.89 -14.88
C ILE A 310 -2.59 -1.10 -16.15
N ARG A 311 -1.81 -1.20 -17.22
CA ARG A 311 -2.14 -0.53 -18.49
C ARG A 311 -3.48 -1.02 -19.06
N SER A 312 -3.69 -2.34 -19.11
CA SER A 312 -4.94 -2.96 -19.55
C SER A 312 -6.13 -2.50 -18.70
N PHE A 313 -5.96 -2.41 -17.38
CA PHE A 313 -6.98 -1.87 -16.49
C PHE A 313 -7.31 -0.41 -16.81
N CYS A 314 -6.30 0.45 -16.99
CA CYS A 314 -6.51 1.86 -17.34
C CYS A 314 -7.22 2.02 -18.69
N GLU A 315 -6.89 1.18 -19.67
CA GLU A 315 -7.56 1.14 -20.96
C GLU A 315 -9.02 0.67 -20.85
N MET A 316 -9.27 -0.36 -20.04
CA MET A 316 -10.61 -0.91 -19.78
C MET A 316 -11.56 0.08 -19.15
N ILE A 317 -11.10 0.88 -18.20
CA ILE A 317 -11.94 1.91 -17.56
C ILE A 317 -12.13 3.14 -18.42
N GLY A 318 -11.23 3.37 -19.39
CA GLY A 318 -11.33 4.46 -20.38
C GLY A 318 -11.22 5.86 -19.81
N VAL A 319 -11.52 6.85 -20.65
CA VAL A 319 -11.46 8.29 -20.36
C VAL A 319 -12.87 8.88 -20.39
N ALA A 320 -13.33 9.41 -19.26
CA ALA A 320 -14.67 9.99 -19.11
C ALA A 320 -14.60 11.44 -18.61
N LYS A 321 -15.70 12.19 -18.80
CA LYS A 321 -15.87 13.56 -18.26
C LYS A 321 -16.70 13.61 -16.98
N ALA A 322 -17.14 12.48 -16.46
CA ALA A 322 -17.90 12.41 -15.22
C ALA A 322 -17.18 11.52 -14.21
N ASP A 323 -17.03 12.03 -13.00
CA ASP A 323 -16.47 11.24 -11.91
C ASP A 323 -17.37 10.03 -11.62
N SER A 324 -16.73 8.87 -11.54
CA SER A 324 -17.38 7.62 -11.18
C SER A 324 -16.44 6.78 -10.34
N ARG A 325 -17.00 5.90 -9.52
CA ARG A 325 -16.23 4.89 -8.82
C ARG A 325 -16.03 3.66 -9.70
N VAL A 326 -14.88 3.06 -9.59
CA VAL A 326 -14.48 1.86 -10.34
C VAL A 326 -14.40 0.70 -9.37
N ASP A 327 -15.10 -0.39 -9.67
CA ASP A 327 -15.04 -1.62 -8.88
C ASP A 327 -13.62 -2.22 -8.91
N MET A 328 -13.09 -2.59 -7.73
CA MET A 328 -11.81 -3.27 -7.57
C MET A 328 -11.74 -4.57 -8.39
N GLY A 329 -12.86 -5.25 -8.58
CA GLY A 329 -12.96 -6.46 -9.40
C GLY A 329 -12.48 -6.28 -10.85
N LYS A 330 -12.55 -5.06 -11.41
CA LYS A 330 -12.00 -4.76 -12.75
C LYS A 330 -10.47 -4.78 -12.76
N LEU A 331 -9.83 -4.23 -11.72
CA LEU A 331 -8.37 -4.33 -11.56
C LEU A 331 -7.95 -5.78 -11.36
N GLU A 332 -8.64 -6.49 -10.48
CA GLU A 332 -8.39 -7.91 -10.23
C GLU A 332 -8.61 -8.78 -11.48
N TYR A 333 -9.59 -8.43 -12.32
CA TYR A 333 -9.82 -9.09 -13.61
C TYR A 333 -8.64 -8.86 -14.57
N ALA A 334 -8.17 -7.63 -14.73
CA ALA A 334 -7.02 -7.32 -15.60
C ALA A 334 -5.75 -8.05 -15.13
N ILE A 335 -5.53 -8.16 -13.82
CA ILE A 335 -4.43 -8.93 -13.25
C ILE A 335 -4.56 -10.42 -13.56
N ARG A 336 -5.75 -11.02 -13.38
CA ARG A 336 -6.01 -12.43 -13.68
C ARG A 336 -5.83 -12.76 -15.15
N ASP A 337 -6.34 -11.90 -16.03
CA ASP A 337 -6.26 -12.08 -17.48
C ASP A 337 -4.80 -12.08 -17.96
N ASP A 338 -4.01 -11.10 -17.53
CA ASP A 338 -2.58 -11.02 -17.85
C ASP A 338 -1.80 -12.23 -17.33
N LEU A 339 -2.01 -12.59 -16.06
CA LEU A 339 -1.28 -13.68 -15.41
C LEU A 339 -1.66 -15.07 -15.91
N ASN A 340 -2.87 -15.26 -16.43
CA ASN A 340 -3.27 -16.56 -17.02
C ASN A 340 -2.35 -16.98 -18.17
N HIS A 341 -1.80 -16.01 -18.90
CA HIS A 341 -0.90 -16.24 -20.03
C HIS A 341 0.60 -16.19 -19.65
N LYS A 342 0.94 -15.65 -18.49
CA LYS A 342 2.33 -15.40 -18.06
C LYS A 342 2.81 -16.29 -16.92
N ALA A 343 1.91 -16.73 -16.03
CA ALA A 343 2.26 -17.44 -14.82
C ALA A 343 2.26 -18.97 -15.04
N PRO A 344 3.40 -19.67 -14.87
CA PRO A 344 3.42 -21.13 -14.88
C PRO A 344 2.59 -21.69 -13.72
N ARG A 345 1.90 -22.83 -14.00
CA ARG A 345 1.10 -23.53 -13.00
C ARG A 345 1.96 -24.47 -12.19
N VAL A 346 1.80 -24.43 -10.87
CA VAL A 346 2.56 -25.24 -9.91
C VAL A 346 1.65 -25.72 -8.78
N LEU A 347 2.12 -26.75 -8.04
CA LEU A 347 1.42 -27.25 -6.87
C LEU A 347 1.99 -26.64 -5.59
N ALA A 348 1.08 -26.23 -4.71
CA ALA A 348 1.37 -25.75 -3.36
C ALA A 348 0.29 -26.22 -2.39
N VAL A 349 0.66 -26.42 -1.15
CA VAL A 349 -0.20 -26.79 -0.03
C VAL A 349 -0.01 -25.74 1.05
N LEU A 350 -1.08 -25.06 1.43
CA LEU A 350 -1.02 -23.96 2.39
C LEU A 350 -1.03 -24.50 3.82
N ARG A 351 -1.95 -25.39 4.14
CA ARG A 351 -2.10 -26.00 5.48
C ARG A 351 -1.85 -27.51 5.37
N PRO A 352 -0.58 -27.96 5.49
CA PRO A 352 -0.19 -29.32 5.16
C PRO A 352 -0.76 -30.35 6.13
N LEU A 353 -1.61 -31.24 5.62
CA LEU A 353 -2.07 -32.48 6.28
C LEU A 353 -1.32 -33.66 5.66
N ARG A 354 -0.66 -34.46 6.51
CA ARG A 354 0.11 -35.62 6.10
C ARG A 354 -0.76 -36.75 5.59
N VAL A 355 -0.37 -37.34 4.45
CA VAL A 355 -0.98 -38.54 3.86
C VAL A 355 0.10 -39.60 3.70
N VAL A 356 -0.16 -40.81 4.23
CA VAL A 356 0.71 -41.98 4.09
C VAL A 356 0.05 -42.99 3.19
N LEU A 357 0.73 -43.37 2.08
CA LEU A 357 0.25 -44.37 1.15
C LEU A 357 0.67 -45.75 1.62
N THR A 358 -0.25 -46.50 2.25
CA THR A 358 0.03 -47.76 2.94
C THR A 358 0.39 -48.92 1.99
N ASN A 359 0.02 -48.84 0.71
CA ASN A 359 0.38 -49.81 -0.34
C ASN A 359 1.53 -49.31 -1.24
N TRP A 360 2.25 -48.21 -0.87
CA TRP A 360 3.43 -47.79 -1.60
C TRP A 360 4.57 -48.78 -1.41
N PRO A 361 5.35 -49.12 -2.46
CA PRO A 361 6.48 -50.03 -2.32
C PRO A 361 7.48 -49.51 -1.26
N GLY A 362 7.76 -50.30 -0.24
CA GLY A 362 8.62 -49.88 0.89
C GLY A 362 7.92 -49.29 2.11
N ALA A 363 6.62 -49.08 2.09
CA ALA A 363 5.84 -48.53 3.21
C ALA A 363 5.82 -49.39 4.50
N GLY A 364 6.36 -50.61 4.48
CA GLY A 364 6.39 -51.53 5.62
C GLY A 364 7.74 -51.66 6.33
N ALA A 365 8.78 -50.98 5.90
CA ALA A 365 10.15 -51.21 6.40
C ALA A 365 10.55 -50.36 7.63
N GLY A 366 9.65 -49.51 8.16
CA GLY A 366 9.99 -48.55 9.23
C GLY A 366 9.29 -48.78 10.60
N ALA A 367 8.54 -49.87 10.80
CA ALA A 367 7.71 -50.08 12.01
C ALA A 367 8.25 -51.13 12.97
N ALA A 368 9.54 -51.44 12.99
CA ALA A 368 10.17 -52.27 14.05
C ALA A 368 11.63 -51.85 14.24
N ALA A 369 11.84 -50.83 15.02
CA ALA A 369 13.13 -50.59 15.69
C ALA A 369 12.89 -50.63 17.19
N GLU A 370 13.05 -51.83 17.78
CA GLU A 370 13.17 -51.99 19.24
C GLU A 370 14.38 -51.24 19.73
N ASP A 371 14.21 -50.58 20.89
CA ASP A 371 15.24 -49.95 21.68
C ASP A 371 16.36 -50.95 22.05
N VAL A 372 17.57 -50.71 21.55
CA VAL A 372 18.80 -51.35 22.11
C VAL A 372 19.66 -50.22 22.70
N PRO A 373 19.92 -50.27 24.05
CA PRO A 373 20.76 -49.24 24.69
C PRO A 373 22.27 -49.56 24.54
N GLY A 374 23.06 -48.56 24.22
CA GLY A 374 24.49 -48.45 24.46
C GLY A 374 25.41 -48.57 23.25
N ASP A 375 26.06 -47.53 22.77
CA ASP A 375 27.44 -47.17 23.12
C ASP A 375 27.88 -45.83 22.51
N ARG A 376 28.80 -45.15 23.16
CA ARG A 376 29.37 -43.83 22.83
C ARG A 376 30.45 -43.93 21.75
N ALA A 377 30.37 -43.08 20.72
CA ALA A 377 31.52 -42.30 20.22
C ALA A 377 31.17 -41.59 18.90
N GLY A 378 31.49 -40.30 18.82
CA GLY A 378 31.19 -39.32 17.80
C GLY A 378 31.48 -39.73 16.37
N THR A 379 30.42 -39.68 15.60
CA THR A 379 30.43 -39.44 14.14
C THR A 379 29.11 -38.77 13.78
N GLU A 380 29.15 -37.78 12.90
CA GLU A 380 28.00 -37.05 12.38
C GLU A 380 26.91 -38.03 11.93
N ARG A 381 25.80 -38.07 12.64
CA ARG A 381 24.63 -38.86 12.27
C ARG A 381 23.94 -38.22 11.06
N ARG A 382 24.20 -38.73 9.87
CA ARG A 382 23.18 -38.74 8.81
C ARG A 382 21.98 -39.46 9.38
N GLY A 383 20.84 -38.75 9.48
CA GLY A 383 19.58 -39.39 9.86
C GLY A 383 19.22 -40.55 8.93
N PRO A 384 18.42 -41.54 9.36
CA PRO A 384 18.06 -42.66 8.54
C PRO A 384 17.40 -42.18 7.25
N GLU A 385 17.89 -42.65 6.08
CA GLU A 385 17.28 -42.44 4.79
C GLU A 385 15.86 -43.06 4.82
N ARG A 386 14.86 -42.22 5.17
CA ARG A 386 13.46 -42.55 5.02
C ARG A 386 13.06 -42.33 3.56
N GLY A 387 13.39 -43.32 2.68
CA GLY A 387 13.06 -43.24 1.25
C GLY A 387 12.70 -44.62 0.75
N GLY A 388 11.43 -44.92 0.65
CA GLY A 388 10.93 -45.90 -0.31
C GLY A 388 11.19 -45.40 -1.74
N PRO A 389 10.97 -46.25 -2.79
CA PRO A 389 11.20 -45.85 -4.16
C PRO A 389 10.45 -44.56 -4.51
N GLU A 390 11.13 -43.65 -5.17
CA GLU A 390 10.58 -42.39 -5.66
C GLU A 390 10.19 -42.56 -7.13
N GLU A 391 9.05 -41.99 -7.52
CA GLU A 391 8.64 -41.92 -8.90
C GLU A 391 8.66 -40.47 -9.39
N ARG A 392 9.16 -40.21 -10.58
CA ARG A 392 9.07 -38.94 -11.27
C ARG A 392 7.86 -38.89 -12.18
N LEU A 393 6.88 -38.07 -11.80
CA LEU A 393 5.76 -37.70 -12.66
C LEU A 393 6.09 -36.42 -13.43
N GLU A 394 5.31 -36.14 -14.46
CA GLU A 394 5.43 -34.92 -15.25
C GLU A 394 4.11 -34.14 -15.23
N ALA A 395 4.21 -32.83 -15.14
CA ALA A 395 3.05 -31.93 -15.21
C ALA A 395 3.30 -30.79 -16.19
N SER A 396 2.26 -30.38 -16.92
CA SER A 396 2.31 -29.20 -17.78
C SER A 396 2.41 -27.94 -16.95
N LEU A 397 3.24 -26.97 -17.40
CA LEU A 397 3.35 -25.64 -16.83
C LEU A 397 2.24 -24.70 -17.31
N TRP A 398 1.62 -25.00 -18.44
CA TRP A 398 0.69 -24.09 -19.09
C TRP A 398 -0.68 -24.74 -19.34
N PRO A 399 -1.76 -23.97 -19.34
CA PRO A 399 -3.06 -24.45 -19.78
C PRO A 399 -3.06 -24.70 -21.29
N ARG A 400 -4.01 -25.50 -21.78
CA ARG A 400 -4.08 -25.90 -23.18
C ARG A 400 -4.34 -24.76 -24.19
N ASP A 401 -5.00 -23.71 -23.73
CA ASP A 401 -5.34 -22.52 -24.50
C ASP A 401 -4.16 -21.55 -24.65
N VAL A 402 -3.09 -21.75 -23.88
CA VAL A 402 -1.85 -20.98 -24.01
C VAL A 402 -0.88 -21.76 -24.92
N PRO A 403 -0.43 -21.21 -26.06
CA PRO A 403 0.44 -21.89 -27.03
C PRO A 403 1.89 -21.99 -26.54
N LYS A 404 2.10 -22.55 -25.36
CA LYS A 404 3.40 -22.81 -24.75
C LYS A 404 3.45 -24.27 -24.29
N GLU A 405 4.42 -25.01 -24.76
CA GLU A 405 4.63 -26.39 -24.34
C GLU A 405 5.85 -26.45 -23.42
N ALA A 406 5.64 -26.74 -22.16
CA ALA A 406 6.69 -27.02 -21.20
C ALA A 406 6.13 -27.89 -20.06
N VAL A 407 6.96 -28.81 -19.60
CA VAL A 407 6.65 -29.73 -18.50
C VAL A 407 7.66 -29.54 -17.37
N ARG A 408 7.25 -29.94 -16.17
CA ARG A 408 8.11 -29.98 -14.99
C ARG A 408 8.04 -31.32 -14.31
N PRO A 409 9.12 -31.76 -13.65
CA PRO A 409 9.09 -32.99 -12.86
C PRO A 409 8.34 -32.78 -11.55
N LEU A 410 7.50 -33.77 -11.20
CA LEU A 410 6.85 -33.87 -9.90
C LEU A 410 7.34 -35.13 -9.19
N PRO A 411 8.16 -35.01 -8.12
CA PRO A 411 8.54 -36.17 -7.33
C PRO A 411 7.32 -36.69 -6.56
N PHE A 412 7.07 -38.00 -6.64
CA PHE A 412 5.98 -38.67 -5.94
C PHE A 412 6.55 -39.79 -5.06
N SER A 413 6.10 -39.85 -3.81
CA SER A 413 6.61 -40.78 -2.78
C SER A 413 5.48 -41.37 -1.95
N GLY A 414 5.79 -42.30 -1.07
CA GLY A 414 4.81 -42.91 -0.15
C GLY A 414 4.24 -41.97 0.88
N GLU A 415 4.85 -40.79 1.11
CA GLU A 415 4.38 -39.78 2.02
C GLU A 415 4.16 -38.46 1.27
N LEU A 416 3.01 -37.86 1.48
CA LEU A 416 2.58 -36.64 0.79
C LEU A 416 2.00 -35.64 1.81
N PHE A 417 1.91 -34.38 1.39
CA PHE A 417 1.04 -33.40 2.03
C PHE A 417 -0.09 -33.03 1.08
N ILE A 418 -1.31 -32.94 1.61
CA ILE A 418 -2.48 -32.30 0.99
C ILE A 418 -2.88 -31.09 1.80
N ASP A 419 -3.72 -30.22 1.28
CA ASP A 419 -4.26 -29.11 2.08
C ASP A 419 -5.28 -29.64 3.09
N ALA A 420 -5.23 -29.23 4.35
CA ALA A 420 -6.18 -29.63 5.37
C ALA A 420 -7.63 -29.32 4.97
N ASP A 421 -7.85 -28.22 4.23
CA ASP A 421 -9.16 -27.86 3.69
C ASP A 421 -9.67 -28.84 2.61
N ASP A 422 -8.81 -29.69 2.06
CA ASP A 422 -9.19 -30.74 1.11
C ASP A 422 -9.63 -32.06 1.78
N PHE A 423 -9.73 -32.07 3.12
CA PHE A 423 -10.26 -33.20 3.91
C PHE A 423 -11.35 -32.75 4.88
N ALA A 424 -12.38 -33.58 5.08
CA ALA A 424 -13.40 -33.38 6.11
C ALA A 424 -13.92 -34.72 6.60
N GLU A 425 -14.05 -34.89 7.94
CA GLU A 425 -14.67 -36.06 8.55
C GLU A 425 -16.20 -36.01 8.45
N ASP A 426 -16.78 -34.83 8.70
CA ASP A 426 -18.22 -34.54 8.56
C ASP A 426 -18.41 -33.48 7.45
N PRO A 427 -18.46 -33.92 6.18
CA PRO A 427 -18.45 -33.03 5.05
C PRO A 427 -19.78 -32.30 4.85
N PRO A 428 -19.77 -30.97 4.56
CA PRO A 428 -20.98 -30.27 4.20
C PRO A 428 -21.56 -30.79 2.88
N LYS A 429 -22.85 -30.57 2.66
CA LYS A 429 -23.53 -30.98 1.44
C LYS A 429 -22.82 -30.46 0.18
N GLY A 430 -22.44 -31.37 -0.73
CA GLY A 430 -21.77 -31.02 -1.97
C GLY A 430 -20.23 -30.97 -1.88
N PHE A 431 -19.66 -31.37 -0.76
CA PHE A 431 -18.20 -31.46 -0.62
C PHE A 431 -17.62 -32.50 -1.59
N ARG A 432 -16.74 -32.09 -2.49
CA ARG A 432 -16.16 -32.92 -3.56
C ARG A 432 -14.66 -33.10 -3.34
N ARG A 433 -14.26 -33.43 -2.13
CA ARG A 433 -12.88 -33.62 -1.71
C ARG A 433 -12.74 -34.91 -0.92
N LEU A 434 -11.65 -35.14 -0.22
CA LEU A 434 -11.39 -36.37 0.52
C LEU A 434 -12.22 -36.45 1.81
N VAL A 435 -12.79 -37.63 2.05
CA VAL A 435 -13.54 -37.94 3.27
C VAL A 435 -13.12 -39.35 3.72
N PRO A 436 -13.36 -39.76 4.99
CA PRO A 436 -13.13 -41.13 5.45
C PRO A 436 -13.90 -42.16 4.56
N GLY A 437 -13.19 -43.20 4.08
CA GLY A 437 -13.78 -44.17 3.17
C GLY A 437 -14.06 -43.66 1.75
N GLY A 438 -13.64 -42.46 1.42
CA GLY A 438 -13.80 -41.80 0.11
C GLY A 438 -12.54 -41.81 -0.74
N ALA A 439 -12.71 -41.54 -2.03
CA ALA A 439 -11.58 -41.44 -2.98
C ALA A 439 -11.52 -40.10 -3.68
N VAL A 440 -10.30 -39.61 -3.94
CA VAL A 440 -10.04 -38.40 -4.72
C VAL A 440 -8.87 -38.65 -5.70
N ARG A 441 -8.80 -37.82 -6.75
CA ARG A 441 -7.64 -37.79 -7.64
C ARG A 441 -6.64 -36.76 -7.12
N LEU A 442 -5.40 -37.18 -6.94
CA LEU A 442 -4.27 -36.30 -6.81
C LEU A 442 -3.94 -35.70 -8.17
N ARG A 443 -3.84 -34.37 -8.25
CA ARG A 443 -3.60 -33.62 -9.50
C ARG A 443 -2.31 -34.11 -10.17
N HIS A 444 -2.35 -34.44 -11.43
CA HIS A 444 -1.24 -35.02 -12.22
C HIS A 444 -0.67 -36.35 -11.71
N ALA A 445 -1.33 -37.03 -10.78
CA ALA A 445 -0.84 -38.27 -10.17
C ALA A 445 -1.93 -39.39 -10.20
N TYR A 446 -2.25 -39.96 -9.09
CA TYR A 446 -3.08 -41.14 -8.91
C TYR A 446 -4.42 -40.83 -8.24
N VAL A 447 -5.33 -41.75 -8.26
CA VAL A 447 -6.50 -41.78 -7.36
C VAL A 447 -6.05 -42.42 -6.03
N ILE A 448 -6.41 -41.78 -4.92
CA ILE A 448 -6.19 -42.31 -3.58
C ILE A 448 -7.53 -42.49 -2.84
N HIS A 449 -7.55 -43.44 -1.91
CA HIS A 449 -8.69 -43.76 -1.06
C HIS A 449 -8.26 -43.67 0.42
N CYS A 450 -9.02 -42.95 1.25
CA CYS A 450 -8.75 -42.83 2.67
C CYS A 450 -9.31 -44.00 3.47
N ASP A 451 -8.45 -44.83 4.02
CA ASP A 451 -8.83 -46.03 4.78
C ASP A 451 -8.89 -45.73 6.30
N GLU A 452 -8.01 -44.86 6.81
CA GLU A 452 -7.91 -44.55 8.25
C GLU A 452 -7.54 -43.09 8.48
N VAL A 453 -8.12 -42.52 9.55
CA VAL A 453 -7.83 -41.15 10.03
C VAL A 453 -7.12 -41.26 11.38
N VAL A 454 -5.91 -40.71 11.46
CA VAL A 454 -5.11 -40.70 12.69
C VAL A 454 -5.24 -39.33 13.36
N LYS A 455 -5.52 -39.35 14.66
CA LYS A 455 -5.71 -38.15 15.48
C LYS A 455 -4.68 -38.07 16.60
N ASN A 456 -4.37 -36.85 17.02
CA ASN A 456 -3.56 -36.59 18.22
C ASN A 456 -4.41 -36.72 19.49
N GLU A 457 -3.77 -36.52 20.66
CA GLU A 457 -4.43 -36.60 21.95
C GLU A 457 -5.53 -35.52 22.15
N GLN A 458 -5.49 -34.43 21.38
CA GLN A 458 -6.48 -33.37 21.39
C GLN A 458 -7.66 -33.65 20.45
N GLY A 459 -7.61 -34.77 19.70
CA GLY A 459 -8.67 -35.19 18.76
C GLY A 459 -8.53 -34.53 17.37
N GLU A 460 -7.43 -33.82 17.10
CA GLU A 460 -7.18 -33.19 15.82
C GLU A 460 -6.60 -34.22 14.82
N VAL A 461 -6.99 -34.12 13.55
CA VAL A 461 -6.49 -34.97 12.48
C VAL A 461 -5.06 -34.56 12.13
N VAL A 462 -4.11 -35.48 12.28
CA VAL A 462 -2.68 -35.25 12.02
C VAL A 462 -2.13 -36.05 10.85
N GLU A 463 -2.78 -37.17 10.50
CA GLU A 463 -2.35 -38.04 9.41
C GLU A 463 -3.55 -38.79 8.82
N LEU A 464 -3.52 -38.98 7.50
CA LEU A 464 -4.43 -39.84 6.76
C LEU A 464 -3.68 -41.03 6.22
N ARG A 465 -4.18 -42.27 6.47
CA ARG A 465 -3.66 -43.45 5.86
C ARG A 465 -4.51 -43.83 4.67
N CYS A 466 -3.89 -43.80 3.49
CA CYS A 466 -4.56 -43.97 2.22
C CYS A 466 -3.93 -45.13 1.42
N ARG A 467 -4.69 -45.68 0.46
CA ARG A 467 -4.12 -46.50 -0.61
C ARG A 467 -4.22 -45.76 -1.93
N PHE A 468 -3.22 -45.89 -2.80
CA PHE A 468 -3.29 -45.38 -4.17
C PHE A 468 -3.67 -46.47 -5.12
N ASP A 469 -4.32 -46.11 -6.25
CA ASP A 469 -4.66 -47.04 -7.34
C ASP A 469 -3.63 -46.87 -8.47
N PRO A 470 -2.72 -47.88 -8.65
CA PRO A 470 -1.65 -47.78 -9.65
C PRO A 470 -2.17 -47.69 -11.09
N ALA A 471 -3.38 -48.21 -11.36
CA ALA A 471 -3.97 -48.19 -12.71
C ALA A 471 -4.46 -46.79 -13.14
N THR A 472 -4.50 -45.85 -12.21
CA THR A 472 -5.05 -44.49 -12.43
C THR A 472 -3.97 -43.44 -12.71
N ARG A 473 -2.73 -43.84 -13.03
CA ARG A 473 -1.62 -42.93 -13.31
C ARG A 473 -1.96 -41.90 -14.38
N SER A 474 -1.80 -40.64 -14.10
CA SER A 474 -1.98 -39.56 -15.06
C SER A 474 -0.77 -39.47 -16.03
N THR A 475 -1.02 -39.21 -17.31
CA THR A 475 0.02 -38.96 -18.33
C THR A 475 -0.13 -37.56 -18.91
N VAL A 476 0.97 -36.93 -19.29
CA VAL A 476 0.94 -35.57 -19.86
C VAL A 476 0.21 -35.52 -21.20
N ALA A 477 0.36 -36.59 -22.04
CA ALA A 477 -0.34 -36.72 -23.32
C ALA A 477 -1.85 -37.00 -23.17
N GLY A 478 -2.29 -37.39 -21.98
CA GLY A 478 -3.66 -37.80 -21.67
C GLY A 478 -4.42 -36.78 -20.82
N SER A 479 -4.05 -35.52 -20.87
CA SER A 479 -4.86 -34.51 -20.18
C SER A 479 -6.31 -34.66 -20.59
N ALA A 480 -7.20 -34.81 -19.62
CA ALA A 480 -8.66 -34.96 -19.71
C ALA A 480 -9.24 -35.05 -21.12
N THR A 481 -9.33 -36.26 -21.65
CA THR A 481 -10.25 -36.56 -22.73
C THR A 481 -11.70 -36.39 -22.23
N ALA A 482 -12.67 -36.30 -23.12
CA ALA A 482 -14.09 -36.27 -22.74
C ALA A 482 -14.47 -37.41 -21.75
N ALA A 483 -13.63 -38.44 -21.62
CA ALA A 483 -13.74 -39.52 -20.65
C ALA A 483 -13.40 -39.08 -19.20
N ASP A 484 -12.47 -38.13 -18.98
CA ASP A 484 -12.21 -37.59 -17.66
C ASP A 484 -13.36 -36.67 -17.17
N GLN A 485 -14.06 -36.02 -18.10
CA GLN A 485 -15.31 -35.29 -17.80
C GLN A 485 -16.49 -36.21 -17.55
N ALA A 486 -16.48 -37.42 -18.13
CA ALA A 486 -17.52 -38.44 -17.97
C ALA A 486 -17.21 -39.50 -16.90
N GLY A 487 -16.04 -39.45 -16.24
CA GLY A 487 -15.63 -40.45 -15.24
C GLY A 487 -15.19 -41.81 -15.84
N ALA A 488 -14.84 -41.86 -17.13
CA ALA A 488 -14.34 -43.07 -17.80
C ALA A 488 -12.79 -43.04 -17.90
N LEU A 489 -12.13 -44.15 -17.55
CA LEU A 489 -10.68 -44.32 -17.54
C LEU A 489 -10.13 -44.46 -18.98
N PRO A 490 -8.96 -43.87 -19.34
CA PRO A 490 -8.32 -44.16 -20.62
C PRO A 490 -7.85 -45.62 -20.66
N SER A 491 -8.18 -46.33 -21.75
CA SER A 491 -7.76 -47.71 -22.00
C SER A 491 -6.31 -47.77 -22.49
N GLY A 492 -5.35 -47.65 -21.53
CA GLY A 492 -3.94 -47.99 -21.78
C GLY A 492 -3.56 -49.15 -20.88
N ALA A 493 -2.94 -50.22 -21.43
CA ALA A 493 -2.50 -51.33 -20.61
C ALA A 493 -1.49 -50.85 -19.55
N PRO A 494 -1.65 -51.24 -18.26
CA PRO A 494 -0.71 -50.87 -17.20
C PRO A 494 0.68 -51.49 -17.49
N PRO A 495 1.77 -50.84 -17.01
CA PRO A 495 3.10 -51.46 -17.13
C PRO A 495 3.12 -52.84 -16.46
N ALA A 496 3.89 -53.76 -17.03
CA ALA A 496 3.95 -55.16 -16.57
C ALA A 496 4.33 -55.22 -15.07
N GLY A 497 3.45 -55.82 -14.27
CA GLY A 497 3.63 -55.95 -12.81
C GLY A 497 2.67 -55.15 -11.94
N VAL A 498 1.77 -54.33 -12.50
CA VAL A 498 0.73 -53.59 -11.77
C VAL A 498 -0.54 -54.47 -11.68
N GLY A 499 -0.99 -54.74 -10.44
CA GLY A 499 -2.22 -55.48 -10.18
C GLY A 499 -3.47 -54.79 -10.76
N GLU A 500 -4.60 -55.54 -10.83
CA GLU A 500 -5.89 -54.97 -11.25
C GLU A 500 -6.21 -53.71 -10.42
N GLY A 501 -6.68 -52.63 -11.11
CA GLY A 501 -7.07 -51.38 -10.44
C GLY A 501 -8.26 -51.58 -9.48
N PHE A 502 -8.33 -50.79 -8.45
CA PHE A 502 -9.40 -50.89 -7.44
C PHE A 502 -10.76 -50.35 -7.93
N GLY A 503 -10.77 -49.63 -9.05
CA GLY A 503 -11.97 -49.08 -9.69
C GLY A 503 -12.67 -48.01 -8.87
N TRP A 504 -11.94 -47.32 -7.99
CA TRP A 504 -12.51 -46.24 -7.20
C TRP A 504 -12.92 -45.05 -8.07
N LYS A 505 -14.11 -44.52 -7.80
CA LYS A 505 -14.62 -43.32 -8.44
C LYS A 505 -14.25 -42.09 -7.60
N PRO A 506 -13.34 -41.22 -8.07
CA PRO A 506 -12.95 -40.03 -7.32
C PRO A 506 -14.09 -39.00 -7.23
N SER A 507 -14.30 -38.41 -6.04
CA SER A 507 -15.28 -37.36 -5.80
C SER A 507 -14.86 -36.04 -6.42
N GLY A 508 -13.52 -35.81 -6.58
CA GLY A 508 -12.91 -34.60 -7.14
C GLY A 508 -11.41 -34.76 -7.33
N THR A 509 -10.75 -33.62 -7.63
CA THR A 509 -9.29 -33.55 -7.77
C THR A 509 -8.75 -32.57 -6.72
N ILE A 510 -7.71 -32.99 -5.98
CA ILE A 510 -7.05 -32.15 -4.96
C ILE A 510 -5.57 -31.95 -5.29
N GLN A 511 -4.95 -30.95 -4.61
CA GLN A 511 -3.51 -30.69 -4.71
C GLN A 511 -2.74 -31.55 -3.71
N TRP A 512 -1.45 -31.66 -3.96
CA TRP A 512 -0.53 -32.40 -3.11
C TRP A 512 0.91 -31.98 -3.38
N VAL A 513 1.82 -32.24 -2.46
CA VAL A 513 3.28 -32.19 -2.65
C VAL A 513 3.93 -33.38 -1.95
N SER A 514 5.07 -33.85 -2.46
CA SER A 514 5.83 -34.94 -1.81
C SER A 514 6.39 -34.48 -0.48
N ALA A 515 6.15 -35.20 0.61
CA ALA A 515 6.65 -34.83 1.94
C ALA A 515 8.19 -34.82 2.02
N ALA A 516 8.86 -35.67 1.26
CA ALA A 516 10.32 -35.75 1.21
C ALA A 516 10.97 -34.58 0.44
N HIS A 517 10.26 -33.95 -0.51
CA HIS A 517 10.84 -33.00 -1.46
C HIS A 517 10.24 -31.60 -1.36
N ALA A 518 9.06 -31.47 -0.75
CA ALA A 518 8.40 -30.19 -0.63
C ALA A 518 9.26 -29.18 0.13
N VAL A 519 9.33 -27.97 -0.41
CA VAL A 519 10.13 -26.90 0.18
C VAL A 519 9.22 -26.09 1.10
N PRO A 520 9.60 -25.90 2.38
CA PRO A 520 8.90 -25.01 3.30
C PRO A 520 8.91 -23.57 2.77
N CYS A 521 7.79 -22.87 2.94
CA CYS A 521 7.66 -21.48 2.57
C CYS A 521 6.59 -20.80 3.42
N GLU A 522 6.70 -19.48 3.58
CA GLU A 522 5.66 -18.61 4.08
C GLU A 522 4.75 -18.20 2.91
N VAL A 523 3.46 -18.06 3.16
CA VAL A 523 2.51 -17.53 2.17
C VAL A 523 1.69 -16.43 2.80
N ARG A 524 1.72 -15.25 2.20
CA ARG A 524 0.97 -14.07 2.61
C ARG A 524 -0.27 -13.91 1.75
N LEU A 525 -1.43 -14.09 2.34
CA LEU A 525 -2.72 -14.03 1.68
C LEU A 525 -3.30 -12.63 1.83
N TYR A 526 -2.92 -11.73 0.93
CA TYR A 526 -3.45 -10.36 0.93
C TYR A 526 -4.88 -10.31 0.41
N ASP A 527 -5.71 -9.50 1.07
CA ASP A 527 -7.06 -9.14 0.66
C ASP A 527 -7.20 -7.60 0.58
N ARG A 528 -8.40 -7.09 0.39
CA ARG A 528 -8.69 -5.65 0.30
C ARG A 528 -8.41 -4.98 1.63
N LEU A 529 -7.76 -3.82 1.60
CA LEU A 529 -7.37 -3.09 2.81
C LEU A 529 -8.58 -2.55 3.60
N PHE A 530 -9.68 -2.22 2.90
CA PHE A 530 -10.91 -1.73 3.53
C PHE A 530 -12.07 -2.70 3.34
N SER A 531 -12.98 -2.73 4.33
CA SER A 531 -14.18 -3.58 4.33
C SER A 531 -15.36 -2.96 3.57
N VAL A 532 -15.30 -1.65 3.24
CA VAL A 532 -16.36 -0.90 2.55
C VAL A 532 -15.84 -0.30 1.25
N PRO A 533 -16.71 -0.13 0.22
CA PRO A 533 -16.28 0.42 -1.05
C PRO A 533 -15.71 1.84 -0.94
N ASP A 534 -16.34 2.71 -0.16
CA ASP A 534 -15.91 4.10 0.05
C ASP A 534 -15.70 4.38 1.53
N PRO A 535 -14.48 4.25 2.05
CA PRO A 535 -14.18 4.50 3.46
C PRO A 535 -14.47 5.94 3.90
N ASP A 536 -14.33 6.91 2.99
CA ASP A 536 -14.57 8.33 3.27
C ASP A 536 -16.05 8.64 3.38
N GLN A 537 -16.83 8.13 2.44
CA GLN A 537 -18.27 8.30 2.46
C GLN A 537 -18.89 7.56 3.65
N ALA A 538 -18.43 6.35 3.93
CA ALA A 538 -18.88 5.57 5.07
C ALA A 538 -18.58 6.30 6.40
N ALA A 539 -17.37 6.86 6.56
CA ALA A 539 -17.01 7.65 7.72
C ALA A 539 -17.94 8.88 7.90
N ALA A 540 -18.22 9.57 6.81
CA ALA A 540 -19.13 10.73 6.83
C ALA A 540 -20.59 10.34 7.14
N GLN A 541 -21.09 9.23 6.58
CA GLN A 541 -22.46 8.74 6.80
C GLN A 541 -22.67 8.20 8.21
N ASP A 542 -21.69 7.44 8.73
CA ASP A 542 -21.78 6.83 10.05
C ASP A 542 -21.40 7.84 11.17
N GLY A 543 -20.99 9.05 10.80
CA GLY A 543 -20.54 10.08 11.74
C GLY A 543 -19.27 9.68 12.50
N VAL A 544 -18.48 8.77 11.94
CA VAL A 544 -17.18 8.36 12.44
C VAL A 544 -16.14 9.31 11.87
N ALA A 545 -15.33 9.94 12.73
CA ALA A 545 -14.35 10.94 12.31
C ALA A 545 -13.19 10.36 11.49
N ASP A 546 -12.99 9.03 11.50
CA ASP A 546 -11.82 8.39 10.95
C ASP A 546 -12.17 7.26 9.96
N PHE A 547 -11.69 7.38 8.71
CA PHE A 547 -11.82 6.38 7.66
C PHE A 547 -11.17 5.02 8.05
N ARG A 548 -10.22 5.02 8.99
CA ARG A 548 -9.53 3.82 9.50
C ARG A 548 -10.44 2.86 10.24
N ALA A 549 -11.59 3.32 10.74
CA ALA A 549 -12.60 2.45 11.34
C ALA A 549 -13.12 1.36 10.38
N PHE A 550 -12.87 1.52 9.09
CA PHE A 550 -13.27 0.58 8.03
C PHE A 550 -12.09 -0.24 7.49
N LEU A 551 -10.94 -0.23 8.16
CA LEU A 551 -9.87 -1.16 7.82
C LEU A 551 -10.35 -2.60 7.96
N ASN A 552 -9.97 -3.44 7.00
CA ASN A 552 -10.29 -4.85 7.03
C ASN A 552 -9.26 -5.60 7.91
N PRO A 553 -9.65 -6.12 9.08
CA PRO A 553 -8.73 -6.83 9.97
C PRO A 553 -8.17 -8.11 9.33
N ASP A 554 -8.90 -8.68 8.36
CA ASP A 554 -8.51 -9.89 7.62
C ASP A 554 -7.79 -9.55 6.31
N SER A 555 -7.27 -8.32 6.15
CA SER A 555 -6.57 -7.87 4.94
C SER A 555 -5.24 -8.59 4.69
N LEU A 556 -4.71 -9.28 5.70
CA LEU A 556 -3.50 -10.10 5.62
C LEU A 556 -3.64 -11.32 6.53
N GLU A 557 -3.52 -12.51 5.95
CA GLU A 557 -3.31 -13.76 6.66
C GLU A 557 -1.92 -14.30 6.31
N VAL A 558 -1.11 -14.62 7.32
CA VAL A 558 0.22 -15.21 7.13
C VAL A 558 0.15 -16.71 7.43
N VAL A 559 0.51 -17.53 6.45
CA VAL A 559 0.58 -18.98 6.54
C VAL A 559 2.05 -19.40 6.57
N GLU A 560 2.55 -19.72 7.76
CA GLU A 560 3.98 -19.97 8.00
C GLU A 560 4.46 -21.37 7.58
N GLU A 561 3.56 -22.37 7.56
CA GLU A 561 3.90 -23.78 7.37
C GLU A 561 3.61 -24.30 5.95
N ALA A 562 3.35 -23.41 5.00
CA ALA A 562 3.05 -23.82 3.63
C ALA A 562 4.21 -24.61 2.99
N ARG A 563 3.86 -25.42 2.00
CA ARG A 563 4.81 -26.24 1.24
C ARG A 563 4.60 -26.05 -0.25
N VAL A 564 5.69 -25.90 -0.99
CA VAL A 564 5.66 -25.75 -2.44
C VAL A 564 6.50 -26.84 -3.11
N GLU A 565 6.15 -27.24 -4.31
CA GLU A 565 6.93 -28.21 -5.09
C GLU A 565 8.34 -27.70 -5.38
N PRO A 566 9.35 -28.60 -5.50
CA PRO A 566 10.76 -28.21 -5.68
C PRO A 566 11.01 -27.30 -6.87
N TRP A 567 10.41 -27.60 -8.02
CA TRP A 567 10.58 -26.82 -9.25
C TRP A 567 10.20 -25.35 -9.07
N ALA A 568 9.08 -25.11 -8.39
CA ALA A 568 8.64 -23.75 -8.12
C ALA A 568 9.60 -23.00 -7.18
N ALA A 569 10.10 -23.69 -6.15
CA ALA A 569 11.07 -23.11 -5.22
C ALA A 569 12.41 -22.78 -5.90
N GLU A 570 12.92 -23.69 -6.75
CA GLU A 570 14.15 -23.46 -7.52
C GLU A 570 13.98 -22.30 -8.49
N ARG A 571 12.87 -22.25 -9.21
CA ARG A 571 12.57 -21.16 -10.15
C ARG A 571 12.42 -19.83 -9.43
N ALA A 572 11.74 -19.79 -8.29
CA ALA A 572 11.57 -18.60 -7.46
C ALA A 572 12.91 -18.02 -6.95
N ARG A 573 13.84 -18.91 -6.58
CA ARG A 573 15.19 -18.48 -6.17
C ARG A 573 16.05 -18.00 -7.34
N ALA A 574 15.91 -18.64 -8.52
CA ALA A 574 16.65 -18.24 -9.71
C ALA A 574 16.17 -16.92 -10.31
N ASP A 575 14.87 -16.65 -10.22
CA ASP A 575 14.21 -15.46 -10.76
C ASP A 575 13.04 -15.05 -9.85
N PRO A 576 13.29 -14.22 -8.83
CA PRO A 576 12.27 -13.75 -7.90
C PRO A 576 11.12 -12.97 -8.56
N GLY A 577 11.35 -12.45 -9.77
CA GLY A 577 10.30 -11.82 -10.58
C GLY A 577 9.30 -12.79 -11.19
N THR A 578 9.53 -14.11 -11.12
CA THR A 578 8.60 -15.10 -11.64
C THR A 578 7.30 -15.11 -10.84
N ARG A 579 6.19 -14.99 -11.54
CA ARG A 579 4.85 -15.14 -10.99
C ARG A 579 4.36 -16.55 -11.26
N PHE A 580 3.68 -17.15 -10.27
CA PHE A 580 3.19 -18.53 -10.33
C PHE A 580 1.68 -18.56 -10.19
N GLN A 581 1.02 -19.48 -10.88
CA GLN A 581 -0.31 -19.89 -10.51
C GLN A 581 -0.20 -21.11 -9.58
N PHE A 582 -0.45 -20.91 -8.27
CA PHE A 582 -0.70 -22.06 -7.39
C PHE A 582 -2.07 -22.59 -7.76
N GLU A 583 -2.09 -23.79 -8.36
CA GLU A 583 -3.31 -24.36 -8.92
C GLU A 583 -4.44 -24.36 -7.87
N ARG A 584 -5.66 -23.96 -8.23
CA ARG A 584 -6.85 -23.82 -7.36
C ARG A 584 -6.77 -22.72 -6.28
N LEU A 585 -5.62 -22.14 -6.00
CA LEU A 585 -5.43 -21.15 -4.90
C LEU A 585 -5.41 -19.72 -5.41
N GLY A 586 -4.60 -19.40 -6.43
CA GLY A 586 -4.42 -18.01 -6.89
C GLY A 586 -3.14 -17.82 -7.67
N TYR A 587 -2.80 -16.55 -7.84
CA TYR A 587 -1.51 -16.14 -8.42
C TYR A 587 -0.61 -15.58 -7.33
N PHE A 588 0.67 -15.95 -7.38
CA PHE A 588 1.65 -15.68 -6.33
C PHE A 588 2.99 -15.26 -6.92
N GLN A 589 3.73 -14.46 -6.17
CA GLN A 589 5.12 -14.10 -6.44
C GLN A 589 5.91 -14.12 -5.14
N VAL A 590 7.19 -14.47 -5.19
CA VAL A 590 8.08 -14.27 -4.04
C VAL A 590 8.16 -12.79 -3.67
N ASP A 591 8.07 -12.47 -2.40
CA ASP A 591 8.25 -11.09 -1.93
C ASP A 591 9.68 -10.64 -2.24
N PRO A 592 9.88 -9.61 -3.08
CA PRO A 592 11.22 -9.13 -3.43
C PRO A 592 12.04 -8.68 -2.21
N ALA A 593 11.38 -8.24 -1.14
CA ALA A 593 12.03 -7.81 0.09
C ALA A 593 12.62 -8.97 0.92
N GLU A 594 12.15 -10.20 0.68
CA GLU A 594 12.59 -11.40 1.41
C GLU A 594 13.57 -12.28 0.61
N VAL A 595 13.95 -11.85 -0.57
CA VAL A 595 14.89 -12.62 -1.40
C VAL A 595 16.28 -12.63 -0.76
N GLY A 596 16.75 -13.84 -0.41
CA GLY A 596 18.04 -14.02 0.27
C GLY A 596 17.98 -13.92 1.79
N ALA A 597 16.80 -13.70 2.38
CA ALA A 597 16.64 -13.74 3.83
C ALA A 597 16.90 -15.14 4.41
N PRO A 598 17.45 -15.25 5.63
CA PRO A 598 17.76 -16.55 6.27
C PRO A 598 16.53 -17.44 6.51
N GLY A 599 15.32 -16.89 6.46
CA GLY A 599 14.06 -17.57 6.76
C GLY A 599 13.46 -18.41 5.64
N GLY A 600 13.94 -18.33 4.41
CA GLY A 600 13.42 -19.11 3.29
C GLY A 600 12.63 -18.31 2.27
N LEU A 601 11.63 -18.95 1.62
CA LEU A 601 10.79 -18.32 0.60
C LEU A 601 9.50 -17.78 1.24
N ALA A 602 9.17 -16.52 0.98
CA ALA A 602 7.88 -15.92 1.29
C ALA A 602 7.14 -15.56 -0.02
N PHE A 603 5.91 -16.03 -0.19
CA PHE A 603 5.10 -15.77 -1.38
C PHE A 603 3.94 -14.83 -1.08
N ASN A 604 3.86 -13.74 -1.81
CA ASN A 604 2.73 -12.81 -1.78
C ASN A 604 1.62 -13.29 -2.73
N ARG A 605 0.38 -13.41 -2.25
CA ARG A 605 -0.78 -13.62 -3.12
C ARG A 605 -1.07 -12.34 -3.90
N ILE A 606 -0.97 -12.40 -5.22
CA ILE A 606 -1.27 -11.29 -6.11
C ILE A 606 -2.79 -11.11 -6.22
N VAL A 607 -3.50 -12.18 -6.61
CA VAL A 607 -4.94 -12.20 -6.80
C VAL A 607 -5.48 -13.63 -6.71
N THR A 608 -6.74 -13.80 -6.30
CA THR A 608 -7.47 -15.07 -6.32
C THR A 608 -7.84 -15.49 -7.74
N LEU A 609 -8.14 -16.79 -7.98
CA LEU A 609 -8.55 -17.28 -9.32
C LEU A 609 -9.93 -16.79 -9.76
N ARG A 610 -10.80 -16.43 -8.82
CA ARG A 610 -12.14 -15.92 -9.07
C ARG A 610 -12.39 -14.75 -8.15
N ASP A 611 -13.21 -13.81 -8.58
CA ASP A 611 -13.72 -12.79 -7.67
C ASP A 611 -14.60 -13.47 -6.61
N SER A 612 -14.13 -13.46 -5.38
CA SER A 612 -14.85 -14.00 -4.21
C SER A 612 -15.46 -12.89 -3.34
N TRP A 613 -15.22 -11.61 -3.67
CA TRP A 613 -15.70 -10.47 -2.92
C TRP A 613 -17.10 -10.06 -3.40
N GLY A 614 -18.06 -9.91 -2.50
CA GLY A 614 -19.42 -9.46 -2.82
C GLY A 614 -20.36 -10.52 -3.38
N GLY A 615 -19.89 -11.64 -3.90
CA GLY A 615 -20.68 -12.85 -4.07
C GLY A 615 -20.85 -13.44 -2.68
N GLY A 616 -22.03 -13.23 -2.07
CA GLY A 616 -22.29 -13.67 -0.72
C GLY A 616 -21.70 -15.06 -0.49
N ARG A 617 -20.82 -15.17 0.49
CA ARG A 617 -20.46 -16.47 1.04
C ARG A 617 -21.80 -17.16 1.25
N SER A 618 -22.14 -18.13 0.41
CA SER A 618 -23.33 -18.92 0.67
C SER A 618 -23.16 -19.40 2.11
N ALA A 619 -24.20 -19.33 2.93
CA ALA A 619 -24.17 -19.75 4.33
C ALA A 619 -23.47 -21.10 4.53
N ALA A 620 -23.44 -21.96 3.49
CA ALA A 620 -22.74 -23.23 3.45
C ALA A 620 -21.19 -23.12 3.39
N GLN A 621 -20.61 -22.00 2.95
CA GLN A 621 -19.15 -21.78 2.99
C GLN A 621 -18.72 -21.07 4.29
N ALA A 622 -19.58 -20.27 4.87
CA ALA A 622 -19.35 -19.67 6.19
C ALA A 622 -19.51 -20.70 7.34
N GLU A 623 -20.44 -21.66 7.19
CA GLU A 623 -20.56 -22.78 8.14
C GLU A 623 -19.40 -23.77 8.01
N GLY A 624 -18.83 -23.99 6.82
CA GLY A 624 -17.67 -24.86 6.61
C GLY A 624 -16.35 -24.25 7.11
N ALA A 625 -16.21 -22.93 7.10
CA ALA A 625 -15.02 -22.24 7.62
C ALA A 625 -15.09 -22.06 9.16
N SER A 626 -16.30 -21.99 9.72
CA SER A 626 -16.50 -21.91 11.17
C SER A 626 -16.33 -23.25 11.90
N ALA A 627 -16.42 -24.38 11.19
CA ALA A 627 -16.22 -25.70 11.78
C ALA A 627 -14.75 -26.15 11.83
N ALA A 628 -13.83 -25.42 11.19
CA ALA A 628 -12.40 -25.73 11.16
C ALA A 628 -11.55 -24.75 12.03
N HIS A 629 -12.18 -24.05 12.97
CA HIS A 629 -11.42 -23.26 13.95
C HIS A 629 -10.92 -24.21 15.05
N VAL A 630 -9.75 -24.78 14.84
CA VAL A 630 -9.00 -25.52 15.86
C VAL A 630 -8.57 -24.52 16.94
N PRO A 631 -8.96 -24.70 18.21
CA PRO A 631 -8.48 -23.83 19.27
C PRO A 631 -6.95 -23.97 19.40
N ARG A 632 -6.23 -22.85 19.43
CA ARG A 632 -4.81 -22.80 19.77
C ARG A 632 -4.57 -23.62 21.05
N PRO A 633 -3.58 -24.52 21.10
CA PRO A 633 -3.25 -25.22 22.32
C PRO A 633 -2.82 -24.21 23.39
N ALA A 634 -3.53 -24.19 24.48
CA ALA A 634 -3.12 -23.48 25.68
C ALA A 634 -1.84 -24.13 26.20
N ALA A 635 -0.75 -23.41 26.23
CA ALA A 635 0.49 -23.86 26.86
C ALA A 635 0.19 -24.19 28.34
N ALA A 636 0.44 -25.45 28.71
CA ALA A 636 0.31 -25.92 30.09
C ALA A 636 1.29 -25.16 30.97
N GLY A 637 0.76 -24.33 31.86
CA GLY A 637 1.53 -23.57 32.81
C GLY A 637 2.13 -24.45 33.90
N SER A 638 3.38 -24.27 34.18
CA SER A 638 3.95 -24.54 35.51
C SER A 638 4.03 -23.21 36.26
N ARG A 639 3.29 -23.12 37.36
CA ARG A 639 3.32 -21.99 38.30
C ARG A 639 4.68 -21.84 38.94
N THR A 640 5.25 -20.68 38.86
CA THR A 640 5.98 -20.06 39.99
C THR A 640 5.69 -18.55 39.96
N ASP A 641 5.26 -18.07 41.13
CA ASP A 641 4.97 -16.67 41.43
C ASP A 641 6.14 -15.72 41.13
N GLY A 642 5.83 -14.56 40.67
CA GLY A 642 6.75 -13.43 40.68
C GLY A 642 6.37 -12.34 39.70
N ASP A 643 5.54 -11.44 40.17
CA ASP A 643 5.39 -10.00 39.86
C ASP A 643 5.95 -9.40 38.56
N ARG A 644 5.06 -8.68 37.89
CA ARG A 644 5.19 -7.38 37.21
C ARG A 644 5.39 -7.29 35.72
N ALA A 645 4.50 -6.44 35.20
CA ALA A 645 4.61 -5.55 34.04
C ALA A 645 4.48 -6.21 32.68
N GLY A 646 3.31 -5.96 32.08
CA GLY A 646 3.08 -6.11 30.65
C GLY A 646 3.97 -5.17 29.88
N SER A 647 4.95 -5.71 29.17
CA SER A 647 5.69 -4.99 28.16
C SER A 647 4.98 -5.23 26.83
N HIS A 648 4.31 -4.20 26.31
CA HIS A 648 4.00 -4.17 24.89
C HIS A 648 5.32 -4.13 24.13
N ARG A 649 5.73 -5.27 23.59
CA ARG A 649 6.74 -5.32 22.54
C ARG A 649 6.10 -4.73 21.30
N THR A 650 6.37 -3.45 21.01
CA THR A 650 6.50 -3.01 19.64
C THR A 650 7.69 -3.75 19.07
N GLY A 651 7.38 -4.85 18.36
CA GLY A 651 8.41 -5.61 17.70
C GLY A 651 9.00 -4.76 16.58
N HIS A 652 10.16 -4.16 16.82
CA HIS A 652 11.08 -3.88 15.75
C HIS A 652 11.49 -5.23 15.17
N VAL A 653 10.78 -5.67 14.14
CA VAL A 653 11.34 -6.65 13.21
C VAL A 653 12.41 -5.88 12.46
N ALA A 654 13.65 -6.08 12.85
CA ALA A 654 14.79 -5.76 12.02
C ALA A 654 14.67 -6.60 10.74
N GLY A 655 13.99 -6.06 9.74
CA GLY A 655 13.99 -6.60 8.39
C GLY A 655 15.40 -6.42 7.84
N SER A 656 16.17 -7.50 7.75
CA SER A 656 17.41 -7.55 6.99
C SER A 656 17.11 -7.76 5.51
N GLY A 657 16.33 -6.86 4.88
CA GLY A 657 16.37 -6.63 3.46
C GLY A 657 17.27 -5.41 3.26
N GLU A 658 18.22 -5.44 2.31
CA GLU A 658 18.94 -4.21 1.96
C GLU A 658 17.88 -3.13 1.70
N PRO A 659 17.81 -2.09 2.55
CA PRO A 659 16.93 -0.96 2.28
C PRO A 659 17.38 -0.37 0.96
N ALA A 660 16.46 0.18 0.18
CA ALA A 660 16.78 0.97 -1.00
C ALA A 660 17.98 1.83 -0.64
N ARG A 661 19.13 1.58 -1.33
CA ARG A 661 20.44 2.18 -0.97
C ARG A 661 20.20 3.65 -0.71
N PRO A 662 20.45 4.16 0.51
CA PRO A 662 20.30 5.59 0.75
C PRO A 662 21.21 6.29 -0.25
N PRO A 663 20.86 7.48 -0.74
CA PRO A 663 21.69 8.22 -1.66
C PRO A 663 23.09 8.30 -1.05
N GLU A 664 24.13 7.99 -1.86
CA GLU A 664 25.50 7.83 -1.39
C GLU A 664 25.91 9.04 -0.55
N LEU A 665 26.03 8.82 0.74
CA LEU A 665 26.58 9.80 1.67
C LEU A 665 28.08 9.89 1.38
N GLY A 666 28.62 11.10 1.44
CA GLY A 666 30.08 11.25 1.47
C GLY A 666 30.65 10.43 2.66
N PRO A 667 31.92 9.97 2.58
CA PRO A 667 32.49 9.04 3.58
C PRO A 667 32.36 9.51 5.04
N GLU A 668 32.40 10.81 5.28
CA GLU A 668 32.23 11.41 6.62
C GLU A 668 30.80 11.29 7.15
N LEU A 669 29.80 11.60 6.31
CA LEU A 669 28.39 11.47 6.69
C LEU A 669 27.99 9.99 6.84
N GLN A 670 28.55 9.11 6.01
CA GLN A 670 28.30 7.68 6.12
C GLN A 670 28.82 7.15 7.46
N ALA A 671 30.04 7.52 7.88
CA ALA A 671 30.57 7.09 9.17
C ALA A 671 29.72 7.59 10.36
N ARG A 672 29.14 8.81 10.26
CA ARG A 672 28.23 9.36 11.27
C ARG A 672 26.90 8.62 11.29
N ALA A 673 26.33 8.28 10.13
CA ALA A 673 25.11 7.49 10.03
C ALA A 673 25.32 6.08 10.62
N ASP A 674 26.44 5.41 10.26
CA ASP A 674 26.79 4.10 10.80
C ASP A 674 26.94 4.13 12.32
N ALA A 675 27.46 5.23 12.88
CA ALA A 675 27.54 5.43 14.33
C ALA A 675 26.14 5.52 14.98
N LEU A 676 25.20 6.26 14.37
CA LEU A 676 23.81 6.32 14.88
C LEU A 676 23.09 4.97 14.82
N VAL A 677 23.33 4.20 13.77
CA VAL A 677 22.81 2.82 13.66
C VAL A 677 23.39 1.94 14.77
N GLY A 678 24.69 2.02 14.99
CA GLY A 678 25.37 1.20 16.02
C GLY A 678 25.06 1.60 17.47
N GLU A 679 24.89 2.89 17.74
CA GLU A 679 24.66 3.41 19.10
C GLU A 679 23.20 3.34 19.54
N PHE A 680 22.24 3.55 18.62
CA PHE A 680 20.83 3.74 18.95
C PHE A 680 19.88 2.76 18.22
N GLY A 681 20.40 1.82 17.46
CA GLY A 681 19.58 0.83 16.74
C GLY A 681 18.69 1.44 15.64
N LEU A 682 19.01 2.65 15.15
CA LEU A 682 18.22 3.30 14.11
C LEU A 682 18.30 2.56 12.78
N SER A 683 17.26 2.73 11.95
CA SER A 683 17.35 2.27 10.57
C SER A 683 18.44 3.06 9.82
N PRO A 684 19.15 2.45 8.85
CA PRO A 684 20.14 3.16 8.04
C PRO A 684 19.56 4.38 7.32
N VAL A 685 18.27 4.35 7.01
CA VAL A 685 17.55 5.46 6.35
C VAL A 685 17.37 6.63 7.30
N ASP A 686 16.87 6.38 8.52
CA ASP A 686 16.66 7.44 9.53
C ASP A 686 18.00 8.06 9.96
N ALA A 687 19.01 7.22 10.16
CA ALA A 687 20.36 7.67 10.47
C ALA A 687 20.92 8.57 9.34
N ALA A 688 20.72 8.18 8.07
CA ALA A 688 21.14 8.98 6.92
C ALA A 688 20.42 10.33 6.81
N ILE A 689 19.15 10.40 7.22
CA ILE A 689 18.39 11.65 7.26
C ILE A 689 18.93 12.58 8.34
N LEU A 690 19.12 12.06 9.57
CA LEU A 690 19.58 12.82 10.73
C LEU A 690 20.99 13.43 10.56
N VAL A 691 21.88 12.76 9.79
CA VAL A 691 23.25 13.29 9.57
C VAL A 691 23.34 14.32 8.46
N ARG A 692 22.30 14.48 7.62
CA ARG A 692 22.29 15.43 6.49
C ARG A 692 21.92 16.83 6.91
N GLY A 693 20.94 16.96 7.81
CA GLY A 693 20.48 18.24 8.24
C GLY A 693 21.49 18.95 9.17
N PRO A 694 21.74 20.25 8.96
CA PRO A 694 22.62 20.99 9.85
C PRO A 694 22.03 21.02 11.26
N GLY A 695 22.70 20.38 12.21
CA GLY A 695 22.29 20.33 13.63
C GLY A 695 21.31 19.24 14.01
N ASP A 696 20.69 18.52 13.05
CA ASP A 696 19.67 17.50 13.33
C ASP A 696 20.22 16.35 14.18
N GLU A 697 21.42 15.86 13.88
CA GLU A 697 22.09 14.83 14.69
C GLU A 697 22.40 15.33 16.11
N ALA A 698 22.86 16.57 16.25
CA ALA A 698 23.18 17.13 17.56
C ALA A 698 21.91 17.29 18.41
N PHE A 699 20.82 17.74 17.81
CA PHE A 699 19.52 17.87 18.48
C PHE A 699 18.98 16.49 18.86
N TYR A 700 19.04 15.52 17.96
CA TYR A 700 18.64 14.13 18.21
C TYR A 700 19.42 13.52 19.39
N ARG A 701 20.75 13.57 19.37
CA ARG A 701 21.60 13.06 20.47
C ARG A 701 21.27 13.74 21.80
N GLY A 702 21.01 15.05 21.78
CA GLY A 702 20.56 15.79 22.95
C GLY A 702 19.19 15.33 23.48
N ALA A 703 18.25 15.02 22.60
CA ALA A 703 16.94 14.49 22.98
C ALA A 703 17.02 13.07 23.55
N VAL A 704 17.82 12.19 22.94
CA VAL A 704 18.06 10.83 23.48
C VAL A 704 18.75 10.89 24.85
N ALA A 705 19.75 11.76 25.01
CA ALA A 705 20.41 11.94 26.30
C ALA A 705 19.49 12.46 27.43
N ALA A 706 18.42 13.15 27.07
CA ALA A 706 17.40 13.65 27.99
C ALA A 706 16.22 12.67 28.18
N TRP A 707 16.24 11.50 27.55
CA TRP A 707 15.13 10.54 27.58
C TRP A 707 14.87 10.01 29.00
N ALA A 708 13.62 10.12 29.43
CA ALA A 708 13.13 9.62 30.71
C ALA A 708 11.77 8.92 30.57
N GLY A 709 11.42 8.51 29.35
CA GLY A 709 10.14 7.85 29.05
C GLY A 709 10.06 6.39 29.54
N PRO A 710 8.89 5.76 29.43
CA PRO A 710 8.58 4.45 30.01
C PRO A 710 9.16 3.26 29.22
N VAL A 711 9.58 3.48 27.97
CA VAL A 711 10.13 2.44 27.09
C VAL A 711 11.65 2.36 27.21
N ASP A 712 12.22 1.21 26.86
CA ASP A 712 13.68 1.03 26.83
C ASP A 712 14.38 2.09 25.98
N GLY A 713 15.61 2.44 26.31
CA GLY A 713 16.37 3.52 25.67
C GLY A 713 16.43 3.40 24.15
N ASP A 714 16.55 2.19 23.59
CA ASP A 714 16.57 1.96 22.14
C ASP A 714 15.22 2.24 21.47
N ALA A 715 14.10 1.88 22.11
CA ALA A 715 12.76 2.19 21.61
C ALA A 715 12.45 3.71 21.70
N GLY A 716 12.89 4.35 22.80
CA GLY A 716 12.79 5.80 22.96
C GLY A 716 13.61 6.56 21.92
N ALA A 717 14.80 6.06 21.58
CA ALA A 717 15.65 6.61 20.53
C ALA A 717 14.98 6.55 19.15
N GLY A 718 14.29 5.44 18.83
CA GLY A 718 13.51 5.30 17.61
C GLY A 718 12.31 6.27 17.54
N ALA A 719 11.55 6.39 18.64
CA ALA A 719 10.45 7.34 18.73
C ALA A 719 10.93 8.79 18.54
N LEU A 720 12.01 9.19 19.18
CA LEU A 720 12.58 10.53 19.03
C LEU A 720 13.06 10.80 17.59
N ALA A 721 13.70 9.81 16.94
CA ALA A 721 14.09 9.92 15.54
C ALA A 721 12.85 10.17 14.65
N ASN A 722 11.79 9.40 14.86
CA ASN A 722 10.54 9.54 14.10
C ASN A 722 9.92 10.95 14.26
N TRP A 723 9.90 11.50 15.48
CA TRP A 723 9.38 12.85 15.73
C TRP A 723 10.24 13.93 15.10
N ILE A 724 11.57 13.82 15.15
CA ILE A 724 12.50 14.80 14.55
C ILE A 724 12.42 14.77 13.03
N ILE A 725 12.32 13.58 12.43
CA ILE A 725 12.30 13.41 10.98
C ILE A 725 10.94 13.77 10.37
N HIS A 726 9.83 13.44 11.04
CA HIS A 726 8.50 13.51 10.42
C HIS A 726 7.56 14.54 11.03
N SER A 727 7.58 14.75 12.35
CA SER A 727 6.62 15.61 13.03
C SER A 727 7.14 17.04 13.23
N LEU A 728 8.43 17.18 13.43
CA LEU A 728 9.04 18.47 13.75
C LEU A 728 9.27 19.39 12.53
N PRO A 729 9.65 18.91 11.33
CA PRO A 729 9.94 19.79 10.19
C PRO A 729 8.79 20.74 9.80
N PRO A 730 7.52 20.30 9.77
CA PRO A 730 6.40 21.21 9.45
C PRO A 730 6.25 22.38 10.43
N VAL A 731 6.48 22.13 11.72
CA VAL A 731 6.35 23.16 12.79
C VAL A 731 7.62 23.97 12.98
N ARG A 732 8.80 23.40 12.68
CA ARG A 732 10.07 24.14 12.68
C ARG A 732 10.08 25.20 11.57
N GLY A 733 9.47 24.90 10.42
CA GLY A 733 9.29 25.87 9.33
C GLY A 733 10.61 26.41 8.74
N GLY A 734 11.68 25.62 8.76
CA GLY A 734 13.01 26.00 8.27
C GLY A 734 13.84 26.88 9.22
N ARG A 735 13.35 27.15 10.45
CA ARG A 735 14.14 27.84 11.49
C ARG A 735 15.36 27.00 11.89
N ALA A 736 16.47 27.67 12.23
CA ALA A 736 17.62 27.00 12.83
C ALA A 736 17.24 26.40 14.21
N TRP A 737 17.98 25.40 14.67
CA TRP A 737 17.69 24.76 15.96
C TRP A 737 17.78 25.72 17.15
N GLU A 738 18.67 26.69 17.08
CA GLU A 738 18.90 27.71 18.07
C GLU A 738 17.78 28.80 18.12
N GLU A 739 16.98 28.87 17.07
CA GLU A 739 15.85 29.79 16.95
C GLU A 739 14.55 29.18 17.49
N LEU A 740 14.53 27.88 17.77
CA LEU A 740 13.37 27.25 18.40
C LEU A 740 13.29 27.69 19.88
N PRO A 741 12.07 28.03 20.38
CA PRO A 741 11.88 28.44 21.78
C PRO A 741 11.96 27.24 22.75
N PHE A 742 12.33 26.07 22.29
CA PHE A 742 12.49 24.86 23.09
C PHE A 742 13.74 24.05 22.65
N GLY A 743 14.26 23.25 23.56
CA GLY A 743 15.45 22.41 23.32
C GLY A 743 15.14 20.93 23.28
N PRO A 744 16.18 20.11 23.08
CA PRO A 744 16.06 18.64 22.99
C PRO A 744 15.32 18.00 24.17
N ALA A 745 15.53 18.48 25.38
CA ALA A 745 14.89 17.95 26.59
C ALA A 745 13.37 18.15 26.60
N ALA A 746 12.87 19.25 26.07
CA ALA A 746 11.44 19.48 25.98
C ALA A 746 10.80 18.57 24.92
N LEU A 747 11.46 18.33 23.77
CA LEU A 747 10.98 17.32 22.81
C LEU A 747 10.96 15.92 23.44
N SER A 748 12.03 15.56 24.15
CA SER A 748 12.11 14.27 24.85
C SER A 748 10.97 14.09 25.84
N ALA A 749 10.64 15.11 26.64
CA ALA A 749 9.52 15.10 27.57
C ALA A 749 8.16 14.99 26.86
N LEU A 750 7.98 15.67 25.74
CA LEU A 750 6.77 15.57 24.93
C LEU A 750 6.57 14.16 24.37
N VAL A 751 7.61 13.59 23.78
CA VAL A 751 7.56 12.23 23.22
C VAL A 751 7.31 11.21 24.33
N ALA A 752 7.88 11.38 25.52
CA ALA A 752 7.62 10.53 26.67
C ALA A 752 6.14 10.54 27.09
N LEU A 753 5.45 11.68 27.04
CA LEU A 753 4.01 11.77 27.32
C LEU A 753 3.14 11.06 26.28
N VAL A 754 3.63 10.91 25.04
CA VAL A 754 2.93 10.16 24.02
C VAL A 754 3.18 8.66 24.19
N GLU A 755 4.41 8.27 24.49
CA GLU A 755 4.79 6.87 24.67
C GLU A 755 4.23 6.25 25.96
N ASP A 756 3.95 7.05 26.99
CA ASP A 756 3.31 6.59 28.22
C ASP A 756 1.77 6.63 28.19
N GLY A 757 1.20 7.08 27.05
CA GLY A 757 -0.24 7.15 26.85
C GLY A 757 -0.92 8.33 27.58
N THR A 758 -0.17 9.24 28.17
CA THR A 758 -0.73 10.48 28.75
C THR A 758 -1.30 11.40 27.68
N LEU A 759 -0.70 11.38 26.48
CA LEU A 759 -1.16 12.09 25.28
C LEU A 759 -1.42 11.11 24.13
N SER A 760 -2.46 11.36 23.37
CA SER A 760 -2.58 10.75 22.04
C SER A 760 -1.53 11.34 21.09
N SER A 761 -1.15 10.63 20.03
CA SER A 761 -0.25 11.16 18.98
C SER A 761 -0.77 12.47 18.38
N ARG A 762 -2.08 12.66 18.29
CA ARG A 762 -2.71 13.92 17.87
C ARG A 762 -2.49 15.01 18.90
N GLY A 763 -2.77 14.73 20.18
CA GLY A 763 -2.55 15.69 21.28
C GLY A 763 -1.07 16.09 21.37
N GLY A 764 -0.17 15.13 21.15
CA GLY A 764 1.26 15.39 21.06
C GLY A 764 1.62 16.36 19.93
N GLY A 765 1.00 16.23 18.75
CA GLY A 765 1.14 17.19 17.65
C GLY A 765 0.67 18.60 18.01
N GLU A 766 -0.49 18.72 18.67
CA GLU A 766 -1.03 20.01 19.13
C GLU A 766 -0.12 20.66 20.19
N VAL A 767 0.45 19.87 21.11
CA VAL A 767 1.43 20.37 22.09
C VAL A 767 2.73 20.78 21.40
N LEU A 768 3.20 20.03 20.37
CA LEU A 768 4.40 20.37 19.61
C LEU A 768 4.25 21.71 18.86
N GLU A 769 3.09 21.98 18.28
CA GLU A 769 2.82 23.27 17.63
C GLU A 769 2.95 24.44 18.60
N VAL A 770 2.36 24.32 19.79
CA VAL A 770 2.47 25.36 20.84
C VAL A 770 3.91 25.46 21.33
N LEU A 771 4.57 24.33 21.58
CA LEU A 771 5.96 24.29 22.03
C LEU A 771 6.90 24.95 21.01
N ALA A 772 6.66 24.76 19.71
CA ALA A 772 7.45 25.36 18.64
C ALA A 772 7.21 26.86 18.46
N TRP A 773 6.09 27.40 18.99
CA TRP A 773 5.74 28.81 18.91
C TRP A 773 6.08 29.59 20.19
N GLU A 774 5.71 29.04 21.33
CA GLU A 774 5.81 29.74 22.64
C GLU A 774 6.95 29.22 23.51
N GLY A 775 7.46 28.00 23.24
CA GLY A 775 8.32 27.29 24.19
C GLY A 775 7.57 26.79 25.42
N GLY A 776 8.30 26.43 26.45
CA GLY A 776 7.73 26.07 27.73
C GLY A 776 7.87 24.58 28.09
N ASP A 777 7.08 24.13 29.07
CA ASP A 777 7.06 22.73 29.54
C ASP A 777 5.91 21.97 28.85
N PRO A 778 6.17 20.87 28.14
CA PRO A 778 5.14 20.05 27.53
C PRO A 778 4.03 19.60 28.48
N ILE A 779 4.36 19.30 29.75
CA ILE A 779 3.39 18.90 30.77
C ILE A 779 2.42 20.06 31.10
N GLU A 780 2.95 21.28 31.25
CA GLU A 780 2.12 22.43 31.48
C GLU A 780 1.25 22.80 30.28
N ILE A 781 1.79 22.68 29.07
CA ILE A 781 1.04 22.89 27.82
C ILE A 781 -0.09 21.86 27.69
N THR A 782 0.19 20.59 27.93
CA THR A 782 -0.81 19.50 27.95
C THR A 782 -1.97 19.81 28.89
N ARG A 783 -1.65 20.26 30.11
CA ARG A 783 -2.66 20.63 31.12
C ARG A 783 -3.44 21.87 30.71
N ARG A 784 -2.76 22.88 30.15
CA ARG A 784 -3.38 24.15 29.70
C ARG A 784 -4.37 23.92 28.56
N LEU A 785 -4.05 23.01 27.66
CA LEU A 785 -4.89 22.66 26.49
C LEU A 785 -5.91 21.57 26.82
N ASP A 786 -5.88 21.01 28.01
CA ASP A 786 -6.78 19.93 28.46
C ASP A 786 -6.74 18.70 27.51
N LEU A 787 -5.53 18.26 27.10
CA LEU A 787 -5.30 17.20 26.11
C LEU A 787 -4.95 15.84 26.72
N ALA A 788 -4.80 15.76 28.06
CA ALA A 788 -4.48 14.50 28.74
C ALA A 788 -5.56 13.43 28.47
N GLN A 789 -5.12 12.23 28.13
CA GLN A 789 -6.03 11.08 27.94
C GLN A 789 -6.62 10.63 29.27
N VAL A 790 -7.85 10.14 29.22
CA VAL A 790 -8.56 9.54 30.34
C VAL A 790 -8.46 8.02 30.20
N SER A 791 -7.59 7.39 31.01
CA SER A 791 -7.40 5.94 31.08
C SER A 791 -7.95 5.34 32.37
N ASP A 792 -8.46 6.17 33.31
CA ASP A 792 -9.01 5.74 34.58
C ASP A 792 -10.39 5.10 34.40
N ASP A 793 -10.53 3.87 34.90
CA ASP A 793 -11.76 3.07 34.84
C ASP A 793 -12.93 3.78 35.51
N ASP A 794 -12.69 4.43 36.66
CA ASP A 794 -13.74 5.11 37.42
C ASP A 794 -14.31 6.31 36.64
N ALA A 795 -13.51 6.90 35.75
CA ALA A 795 -13.91 8.00 34.88
C ALA A 795 -14.56 7.49 33.58
N LEU A 796 -14.08 6.38 32.99
CA LEU A 796 -14.57 5.84 31.72
C LEU A 796 -15.81 4.96 31.86
N LEU A 797 -15.94 4.17 32.93
CA LEU A 797 -17.02 3.20 33.11
C LEU A 797 -18.42 3.85 33.10
N PRO A 798 -18.67 5.00 33.74
CA PRO A 798 -19.97 5.68 33.66
C PRO A 798 -20.32 6.07 32.20
N GLU A 799 -19.36 6.55 31.43
CA GLU A 799 -19.58 6.95 30.04
C GLU A 799 -19.81 5.74 29.13
N VAL A 800 -19.07 4.64 29.36
CA VAL A 800 -19.26 3.35 28.67
C VAL A 800 -20.67 2.83 28.91
N ARG A 801 -21.11 2.80 30.16
CA ARG A 801 -22.48 2.33 30.54
C ARG A 801 -23.55 3.21 29.93
N ALA A 802 -23.35 4.53 29.92
CA ALA A 802 -24.28 5.48 29.32
C ALA A 802 -24.42 5.22 27.81
N VAL A 803 -23.31 5.03 27.09
CA VAL A 803 -23.31 4.74 25.65
C VAL A 803 -23.98 3.41 25.35
N VAL A 804 -23.72 2.36 26.11
CA VAL A 804 -24.34 1.03 25.92
C VAL A 804 -25.85 1.07 26.23
N ALA A 805 -26.26 1.79 27.26
CA ALA A 805 -27.67 1.94 27.61
C ALA A 805 -28.46 2.77 26.59
N GLU A 806 -27.87 3.86 26.09
CA GLU A 806 -28.49 4.72 25.08
C GLU A 806 -28.73 4.00 23.74
N HIS A 807 -27.90 2.99 23.44
CA HIS A 807 -27.98 2.20 22.21
C HIS A 807 -28.26 0.71 22.46
N SER A 808 -29.23 0.43 23.33
CA SER A 808 -29.58 -0.91 23.79
C SER A 808 -29.96 -1.88 22.67
N ASP A 809 -30.55 -1.38 21.58
CA ASP A 809 -30.89 -2.16 20.38
C ASP A 809 -29.63 -2.66 19.65
N LYS A 810 -28.63 -1.81 19.52
CA LYS A 810 -27.33 -2.15 18.93
C LYS A 810 -26.51 -3.04 19.87
N ALA A 811 -26.60 -2.83 21.18
CA ALA A 811 -25.97 -3.71 22.16
C ALA A 811 -26.55 -5.14 22.09
N ALA A 812 -27.86 -5.27 21.95
CA ALA A 812 -28.52 -6.56 21.73
C ALA A 812 -28.08 -7.21 20.40
N ALA A 813 -27.91 -6.41 19.32
CA ALA A 813 -27.43 -6.90 18.02
C ALA A 813 -25.96 -7.35 18.09
N TRP A 814 -25.12 -6.66 18.88
CA TRP A 814 -23.72 -7.05 19.11
C TRP A 814 -23.66 -8.39 19.87
N ARG A 815 -24.46 -8.57 20.93
CA ARG A 815 -24.58 -9.84 21.66
C ARG A 815 -25.12 -10.99 20.79
N ALA A 816 -25.93 -10.67 19.79
CA ALA A 816 -26.42 -11.63 18.80
C ALA A 816 -25.41 -11.95 17.68
N GLY A 817 -24.13 -11.52 17.83
CA GLY A 817 -23.03 -11.88 16.95
C GLY A 817 -22.63 -10.81 15.94
N LYS A 818 -23.24 -9.60 15.94
CA LYS A 818 -22.80 -8.48 15.09
C LYS A 818 -21.65 -7.72 15.74
N THR A 819 -20.50 -8.37 15.91
CA THR A 819 -19.32 -7.82 16.62
C THR A 819 -18.75 -6.54 15.99
N GLY A 820 -18.97 -6.28 14.70
CA GLY A 820 -18.60 -5.03 14.02
C GLY A 820 -19.24 -3.76 14.60
N LEU A 821 -20.29 -3.89 15.44
CA LEU A 821 -20.90 -2.75 16.13
C LEU A 821 -20.02 -2.19 17.28
N LEU A 822 -18.93 -2.86 17.66
CA LEU A 822 -17.98 -2.34 18.65
C LEU A 822 -17.40 -0.98 18.20
N GLY A 823 -17.07 -0.84 16.91
CA GLY A 823 -16.60 0.43 16.34
C GLY A 823 -17.62 1.57 16.48
N PHE A 824 -18.92 1.28 16.37
CA PHE A 824 -19.99 2.25 16.65
C PHE A 824 -19.95 2.72 18.11
N PHE A 825 -19.87 1.79 19.06
CA PHE A 825 -19.81 2.12 20.50
C PHE A 825 -18.54 2.91 20.83
N MET A 826 -17.39 2.55 20.27
CA MET A 826 -16.15 3.32 20.39
C MET A 826 -16.33 4.75 19.88
N GLY A 827 -16.92 4.94 18.71
CA GLY A 827 -17.19 6.27 18.15
C GLY A 827 -18.12 7.12 19.02
N GLN A 828 -19.13 6.51 19.67
CA GLN A 828 -20.01 7.22 20.60
C GLN A 828 -19.26 7.61 21.89
N LEU A 829 -18.46 6.69 22.43
CA LEU A 829 -17.68 6.94 23.64
C LEU A 829 -16.65 8.07 23.41
N MET A 830 -15.91 8.00 22.29
CA MET A 830 -14.94 9.07 21.92
C MET A 830 -15.62 10.43 21.75
N ARG A 831 -16.83 10.51 21.21
CA ARG A 831 -17.62 11.76 21.17
C ARG A 831 -17.98 12.30 22.54
N ARG A 832 -18.44 11.43 23.44
CA ARG A 832 -18.83 11.84 24.80
C ARG A 832 -17.65 12.31 25.63
N THR A 833 -16.51 11.67 25.45
CA THR A 833 -15.26 12.01 26.16
C THR A 833 -14.46 13.12 25.45
N GLY A 834 -14.97 13.70 24.35
CA GLY A 834 -14.27 14.72 23.60
C GLY A 834 -12.98 14.24 22.94
N GLY A 835 -12.86 12.94 22.66
CA GLY A 835 -11.64 12.32 22.10
C GLY A 835 -10.58 11.98 23.13
N LYS A 836 -10.86 12.13 24.43
CA LYS A 836 -9.89 11.94 25.53
C LYS A 836 -9.82 10.53 26.07
N ALA A 837 -10.78 9.65 25.80
CA ALA A 837 -10.72 8.27 26.25
C ALA A 837 -9.51 7.55 25.63
N ASP A 838 -8.75 6.84 26.46
CA ASP A 838 -7.73 5.90 25.95
C ASP A 838 -8.39 4.83 25.09
N PRO A 839 -8.01 4.65 23.80
CA PRO A 839 -8.72 3.76 22.90
C PRO A 839 -8.67 2.29 23.28
N GLU A 840 -7.56 1.81 23.85
CA GLU A 840 -7.41 0.40 24.24
C GLU A 840 -8.24 0.12 25.50
N ARG A 841 -8.14 1.00 26.48
CA ARG A 841 -8.90 0.86 27.70
C ARG A 841 -10.40 1.00 27.47
N ALA A 842 -10.80 1.98 26.70
CA ALA A 842 -12.18 2.20 26.26
C ALA A 842 -12.76 0.97 25.53
N ARG A 843 -11.97 0.35 24.65
CA ARG A 843 -12.35 -0.87 23.93
C ARG A 843 -12.59 -2.03 24.90
N THR A 844 -11.68 -2.25 25.84
CA THR A 844 -11.78 -3.31 26.84
C THR A 844 -13.03 -3.14 27.68
N LEU A 845 -13.28 -1.95 28.21
CA LEU A 845 -14.44 -1.64 29.04
C LEU A 845 -15.76 -1.75 28.26
N LEU A 846 -15.80 -1.32 26.99
CA LEU A 846 -16.97 -1.50 26.11
C LEU A 846 -17.26 -2.97 25.85
N GLU A 847 -16.26 -3.79 25.56
CA GLU A 847 -16.45 -5.23 25.37
C GLU A 847 -16.94 -5.93 26.63
N GLU A 848 -16.40 -5.55 27.79
CA GLU A 848 -16.86 -6.09 29.11
C GLU A 848 -18.30 -5.68 29.38
N GLU A 849 -18.67 -4.43 29.21
CA GLU A 849 -20.03 -3.95 29.46
C GLU A 849 -21.06 -4.51 28.46
N LEU A 850 -20.66 -4.62 27.17
CA LEU A 850 -21.48 -5.24 26.14
C LEU A 850 -21.73 -6.74 26.42
N ARG A 851 -20.75 -7.46 27.01
CA ARG A 851 -20.93 -8.89 27.45
C ARG A 851 -21.75 -8.99 28.72
N SER A 852 -21.57 -8.11 29.69
CA SER A 852 -22.20 -8.19 31.04
C SER A 852 -23.68 -7.78 31.06
N GLY A 853 -24.13 -6.93 30.15
CA GLY A 853 -25.49 -6.37 30.11
C GLY A 853 -26.59 -7.34 29.61
N GLY A 854 -26.51 -8.65 29.92
CA GLY A 854 -27.48 -9.70 29.57
C GLY A 854 -28.21 -10.28 30.78
N GLY A 855 -28.20 -9.59 31.94
CA GLY A 855 -28.97 -10.00 33.14
C GLY A 855 -30.27 -9.25 33.30
#